data_6a46b7527e39914486c6b652e12241c1
#
_entry.id   6a46b7527e39914486c6b652e12241c1
#
_cell.length_a   1.000
_cell.length_b   1.000
_cell.length_c   1.000
_cell.angle_alpha   90.00
_cell.angle_beta   90.00
_cell.angle_gamma   90.00
#
_symmetry.space_group_name_H-M   'P 1'
#
loop_
_entity.id
_entity.type
_entity.pdbx_description
1 polymer ?
#
loop_
_entity_poly.entity_id
_entity_poly.type
_entity_poly.pdbx_seq_one_letter_code
_entity_poly.pdbx_strand_id
1 'polypeptide(L)'
;MTNEAFSRVKIDAQFRDQGWEVENPNAIRYEYVLPDGTKADYVLNDRHGRAVAVLEAKRTSVSLAEGEAQAVGYAKQLKVPFVFLANGEEVRVWEWEREAFPRVVKTIYRQDDLERRIATLTLRRDPRTIPIDNRIVERSYQHDCIDALTEQIHRGRRKMLVEMATGTGKTRTAAALIKRLFEANAVTRVLFIVDRITLANQTEDAFAEYLPDYPSYVLRSGRRFQDEKRITITTLQSMVNIYRDYSAGYFDLVFSDECHRSIYGKWRGVLEHFDGVQIGLTATPCVANVDDDAPDEEDQAFVRDTLRFFEVDRPTYTYKLKDAIREGYLVPYQIYKAKTVKTAAEGGFPVARKDLEWTAMDARTRTEFEQLFEKEGDPITVDPSALERRFTIPERNRAMVREFKDVLTKGYIDSKGIQRKPLLGKTIVFAVTKRHAETLAKLFDEAFAERKPSPEIRYADFVVSGLGADDSPDGETLIKRFKKEKFPEILVSVNMLDTGFDCPEVVNLVFARFTKSAILYQQMRGRGTRKAKGKPLFTMFDFVGVSDFHGDDDGAIEGGFIAQPKPKKYYEPRRLLTVDVDDHIDPTSRAWVTVDEDGRLVFPEVSEAHANERGAAFEAWLLSLKGLTAEQGRWLALLGSQIRANADTWTEVSAGNFAFQPFSSMGGMGQAIRVFGGADALESTLSSLNTSVFGSQGASANRGAASENYRGDATLP
;
A
#
# COMPACT_ATOMS: atom_id res chain seq x y z
N MET A 1 -38.07 15.12 9.86
CA MET A 1 -38.60 14.98 8.47
C MET A 1 -37.65 15.73 7.56
N THR A 2 -36.74 15.03 6.89
CA THR A 2 -35.92 15.61 5.83
C THR A 2 -36.78 15.78 4.59
N ASN A 3 -37.15 17.00 4.29
CA ASN A 3 -37.96 17.36 3.13
C ASN A 3 -37.13 17.14 1.86
N GLU A 4 -37.73 16.76 0.76
CA GLU A 4 -37.09 16.65 -0.60
C GLU A 4 -36.39 17.94 -1.00
N ALA A 5 -36.95 19.08 -0.64
CA ALA A 5 -36.30 20.38 -0.79
C ALA A 5 -34.91 20.46 -0.14
N PHE A 6 -34.70 19.78 0.99
CA PHE A 6 -33.39 19.75 1.64
C PHE A 6 -32.39 18.85 0.88
N SER A 7 -32.85 17.74 0.29
CA SER A 7 -32.02 16.91 -0.58
C SER A 7 -31.59 17.69 -1.84
N ARG A 8 -32.51 18.47 -2.44
CA ARG A 8 -32.18 19.32 -3.61
C ARG A 8 -31.13 20.39 -3.28
N VAL A 9 -31.17 21.02 -2.12
CA VAL A 9 -30.13 21.99 -1.70
C VAL A 9 -28.75 21.31 -1.63
N LYS A 10 -28.66 20.09 -1.14
CA LYS A 10 -27.39 19.32 -1.13
C LYS A 10 -26.96 18.92 -2.53
N ILE A 11 -27.88 18.55 -3.40
CA ILE A 11 -27.60 18.20 -4.79
C ILE A 11 -27.09 19.44 -5.55
N ASP A 12 -27.72 20.61 -5.37
CA ASP A 12 -27.28 21.87 -5.96
C ASP A 12 -25.88 22.29 -5.48
N ALA A 13 -25.56 22.05 -4.20
CA ALA A 13 -24.22 22.24 -3.69
C ALA A 13 -23.20 21.32 -4.37
N GLN A 14 -23.55 20.05 -4.56
CA GLN A 14 -22.68 19.12 -5.30
C GLN A 14 -22.48 19.53 -6.76
N PHE A 15 -23.49 20.05 -7.43
CA PHE A 15 -23.33 20.61 -8.78
C PHE A 15 -22.33 21.77 -8.80
N ARG A 16 -22.45 22.73 -7.86
CA ARG A 16 -21.50 23.86 -7.75
C ARG A 16 -20.08 23.38 -7.50
N ASP A 17 -19.91 22.41 -6.59
CA ASP A 17 -18.60 21.81 -6.28
C ASP A 17 -17.96 21.13 -7.51
N GLN A 18 -18.79 20.61 -8.42
CA GLN A 18 -18.34 20.03 -9.69
C GLN A 18 -18.27 21.05 -10.84
N GLY A 19 -18.45 22.34 -10.55
CA GLY A 19 -18.29 23.42 -11.54
C GLY A 19 -19.48 23.61 -12.49
N TRP A 20 -20.64 23.06 -12.16
CA TRP A 20 -21.85 23.34 -12.92
C TRP A 20 -22.40 24.75 -12.61
N GLU A 21 -22.80 25.44 -13.65
CA GLU A 21 -23.47 26.75 -13.52
C GLU A 21 -24.97 26.54 -13.18
N VAL A 22 -25.25 26.32 -11.89
CA VAL A 22 -26.61 25.96 -11.43
C VAL A 22 -27.67 27.03 -11.71
N GLU A 23 -27.29 28.28 -11.91
CA GLU A 23 -28.19 29.38 -12.23
C GLU A 23 -28.38 29.57 -13.75
N ASN A 24 -27.61 28.84 -14.56
CA ASN A 24 -27.67 28.92 -16.03
C ASN A 24 -28.65 27.86 -16.56
N PRO A 25 -29.83 28.26 -17.11
CA PRO A 25 -30.80 27.31 -17.63
C PRO A 25 -30.32 26.56 -18.89
N ASN A 26 -29.22 27.01 -19.51
CA ASN A 26 -28.59 26.27 -20.61
C ASN A 26 -27.67 25.15 -20.07
N ALA A 27 -27.21 25.21 -18.82
CA ALA A 27 -26.42 24.16 -18.20
C ALA A 27 -27.31 23.14 -17.49
N ILE A 28 -28.25 23.62 -16.66
CA ILE A 28 -29.16 22.79 -15.88
C ILE A 28 -30.60 23.32 -16.03
N ARG A 29 -31.54 22.46 -16.39
CA ARG A 29 -32.99 22.77 -16.40
C ARG A 29 -33.63 22.06 -15.24
N TYR A 30 -34.39 22.82 -14.45
CA TYR A 30 -35.12 22.35 -13.28
C TYR A 30 -36.57 22.07 -13.63
N GLU A 31 -37.18 21.07 -13.00
CA GLU A 31 -38.61 20.73 -13.14
C GLU A 31 -39.04 20.68 -14.62
N TYR A 32 -38.18 20.09 -15.47
CA TYR A 32 -38.37 20.10 -16.92
C TYR A 32 -39.58 19.27 -17.36
N VAL A 33 -40.56 19.89 -17.99
CA VAL A 33 -41.76 19.21 -18.48
C VAL A 33 -41.42 18.44 -19.74
N LEU A 34 -41.63 17.14 -19.70
CA LEU A 34 -41.41 16.21 -20.81
C LEU A 34 -42.61 16.17 -21.74
N PRO A 35 -42.48 15.61 -22.98
CA PRO A 35 -43.57 15.53 -23.97
C PRO A 35 -44.84 14.82 -23.49
N ASP A 36 -44.72 13.89 -22.57
CA ASP A 36 -45.86 13.17 -21.94
C ASP A 36 -46.50 13.92 -20.75
N GLY A 37 -45.98 15.13 -20.41
CA GLY A 37 -46.46 15.94 -19.29
C GLY A 37 -45.83 15.61 -17.94
N THR A 38 -45.01 14.57 -17.85
CA THR A 38 -44.23 14.30 -16.64
C THR A 38 -43.11 15.31 -16.46
N LYS A 39 -42.52 15.39 -15.27
CA LYS A 39 -41.47 16.34 -14.95
C LYS A 39 -40.21 15.63 -14.48
N ALA A 40 -39.08 15.94 -15.11
CA ALA A 40 -37.77 15.54 -14.63
C ALA A 40 -37.23 16.60 -13.64
N ASP A 41 -36.72 16.17 -12.49
CA ASP A 41 -36.19 17.09 -11.47
C ASP A 41 -35.08 17.95 -12.05
N TYR A 42 -34.11 17.34 -12.74
CA TYR A 42 -33.00 18.03 -13.40
C TYR A 42 -32.73 17.43 -14.77
N VAL A 43 -32.54 18.29 -15.77
CA VAL A 43 -31.96 17.91 -17.07
C VAL A 43 -30.61 18.60 -17.21
N LEU A 44 -29.55 17.83 -17.34
CA LEU A 44 -28.19 18.31 -17.51
C LEU A 44 -27.88 18.45 -18.99
N ASN A 45 -27.32 19.57 -19.37
CA ASN A 45 -27.04 19.90 -20.75
C ASN A 45 -25.53 20.02 -21.00
N ASP A 46 -25.13 19.83 -22.26
CA ASP A 46 -23.78 20.16 -22.73
C ASP A 46 -23.63 21.69 -22.89
N ARG A 47 -22.42 22.17 -23.24
CA ARG A 47 -22.13 23.58 -23.49
C ARG A 47 -22.96 24.22 -24.62
N HIS A 48 -23.58 23.41 -25.44
CA HIS A 48 -24.46 23.82 -26.53
C HIS A 48 -25.94 23.80 -26.14
N GLY A 49 -26.26 23.53 -24.86
CA GLY A 49 -27.63 23.45 -24.34
C GLY A 49 -28.40 22.20 -24.74
N ARG A 50 -27.73 21.15 -25.28
CA ARG A 50 -28.34 19.86 -25.60
C ARG A 50 -28.35 18.96 -24.38
N ALA A 51 -29.46 18.29 -24.12
CA ALA A 51 -29.55 17.36 -22.99
C ALA A 51 -28.51 16.21 -23.11
N VAL A 52 -27.83 15.91 -22.01
CA VAL A 52 -26.80 14.86 -21.93
C VAL A 52 -27.09 13.85 -20.83
N ALA A 53 -27.84 14.24 -19.80
CA ALA A 53 -28.23 13.38 -18.70
C ALA A 53 -29.52 13.89 -18.05
N VAL A 54 -30.18 13.02 -17.31
CA VAL A 54 -31.20 13.39 -16.32
C VAL A 54 -30.75 13.04 -14.92
N LEU A 55 -31.19 13.83 -13.92
CA LEU A 55 -31.02 13.49 -12.53
C LEU A 55 -32.38 13.51 -11.83
N GLU A 56 -32.70 12.42 -11.18
CA GLU A 56 -33.88 12.27 -10.32
C GLU A 56 -33.47 12.42 -8.85
N ALA A 57 -34.10 13.35 -8.17
CA ALA A 57 -33.85 13.63 -6.78
C ALA A 57 -34.86 12.90 -5.88
N LYS A 58 -34.37 12.26 -4.83
CA LYS A 58 -35.21 11.61 -3.83
C LYS A 58 -34.91 12.17 -2.44
N ARG A 59 -35.85 11.95 -1.50
CA ARG A 59 -35.61 12.28 -0.09
C ARG A 59 -34.52 11.38 0.46
N THR A 60 -33.73 11.88 1.39
CA THR A 60 -32.65 11.11 2.05
C THR A 60 -33.16 9.81 2.70
N SER A 61 -34.42 9.77 3.13
CA SER A 61 -35.06 8.60 3.77
C SER A 61 -35.63 7.57 2.78
N VAL A 62 -35.59 7.84 1.46
CA VAL A 62 -36.17 7.00 0.41
C VAL A 62 -35.08 6.30 -0.35
N SER A 63 -35.29 5.02 -0.67
CA SER A 63 -34.36 4.27 -1.54
C SER A 63 -34.28 4.88 -2.92
N LEU A 64 -33.06 5.06 -3.45
CA LEU A 64 -32.86 5.55 -4.80
C LEU A 64 -33.42 4.59 -5.86
N ALA A 65 -33.59 3.31 -5.54
CA ALA A 65 -34.19 2.31 -6.43
C ALA A 65 -35.64 2.66 -6.83
N GLU A 66 -36.39 3.39 -6.00
CA GLU A 66 -37.75 3.82 -6.31
C GLU A 66 -37.80 4.83 -7.48
N GLY A 67 -36.70 5.54 -7.75
CA GLY A 67 -36.61 6.50 -8.85
C GLY A 67 -36.10 5.92 -10.18
N GLU A 68 -35.59 4.68 -10.19
CA GLU A 68 -34.89 4.11 -11.34
C GLU A 68 -35.74 4.05 -12.61
N ALA A 69 -36.94 3.46 -12.51
CA ALA A 69 -37.85 3.32 -13.66
C ALA A 69 -38.32 4.69 -14.17
N GLN A 70 -38.58 5.64 -13.30
CA GLN A 70 -39.00 7.00 -13.64
C GLN A 70 -37.87 7.74 -14.37
N ALA A 71 -36.66 7.73 -13.83
CA ALA A 71 -35.52 8.41 -14.43
C ALA A 71 -35.13 7.82 -15.80
N VAL A 72 -35.22 6.49 -15.98
CA VAL A 72 -35.01 5.83 -17.27
C VAL A 72 -36.11 6.24 -18.26
N GLY A 73 -37.38 6.37 -17.79
CA GLY A 73 -38.48 6.89 -18.62
C GLY A 73 -38.17 8.28 -19.19
N TYR A 74 -37.63 9.16 -18.36
CA TYR A 74 -37.20 10.51 -18.77
C TYR A 74 -36.03 10.46 -19.75
N ALA A 75 -35.01 9.64 -19.45
CA ALA A 75 -33.84 9.48 -20.33
C ALA A 75 -34.23 8.99 -21.72
N LYS A 76 -35.18 8.07 -21.84
CA LYS A 76 -35.70 7.59 -23.10
C LYS A 76 -36.37 8.69 -23.91
N GLN A 77 -37.21 9.52 -23.28
CA GLN A 77 -37.91 10.61 -23.95
C GLN A 77 -36.93 11.67 -24.46
N LEU A 78 -35.89 12.00 -23.64
CA LEU A 78 -34.89 12.98 -24.00
C LEU A 78 -33.76 12.38 -24.85
N LYS A 79 -33.74 11.06 -25.07
CA LYS A 79 -32.68 10.33 -25.77
C LYS A 79 -31.29 10.59 -25.23
N VAL A 80 -31.17 10.64 -23.90
CA VAL A 80 -29.90 10.84 -23.20
C VAL A 80 -29.38 9.51 -22.63
N PRO A 81 -28.08 9.25 -22.69
CA PRO A 81 -27.51 7.96 -22.27
C PRO A 81 -27.28 7.83 -20.76
N PHE A 82 -27.22 8.95 -20.04
CA PHE A 82 -26.89 8.95 -18.62
C PHE A 82 -28.09 9.32 -17.75
N VAL A 83 -28.25 8.55 -16.68
CA VAL A 83 -29.18 8.79 -15.59
C VAL A 83 -28.40 8.95 -14.30
N PHE A 84 -28.71 9.99 -13.52
CA PHE A 84 -28.26 10.12 -12.15
C PHE A 84 -29.44 9.97 -11.22
N LEU A 85 -29.19 9.34 -10.07
CA LEU A 85 -30.14 9.24 -8.96
C LEU A 85 -29.42 9.81 -7.73
N ALA A 86 -30.03 10.77 -7.04
CA ALA A 86 -29.41 11.40 -5.89
C ALA A 86 -30.41 11.70 -4.78
N ASN A 87 -29.97 11.57 -3.52
CA ASN A 87 -30.77 11.96 -2.36
C ASN A 87 -30.05 12.98 -1.44
N GLY A 88 -29.00 13.60 -1.96
CA GLY A 88 -28.16 14.54 -1.21
C GLY A 88 -27.08 13.90 -0.35
N GLU A 89 -27.09 12.58 -0.13
CA GLU A 89 -26.04 11.84 0.60
C GLU A 89 -25.38 10.80 -0.31
N GLU A 90 -26.17 10.13 -1.13
CA GLU A 90 -25.71 9.15 -2.11
C GLU A 90 -26.02 9.65 -3.51
N VAL A 91 -25.10 9.38 -4.43
CA VAL A 91 -25.26 9.62 -5.86
C VAL A 91 -25.01 8.32 -6.58
N ARG A 92 -25.92 7.98 -7.50
CA ARG A 92 -25.73 6.86 -8.44
C ARG A 92 -25.72 7.39 -9.84
N VAL A 93 -24.90 6.75 -10.70
CA VAL A 93 -24.90 6.97 -12.15
C VAL A 93 -25.24 5.70 -12.87
N TRP A 94 -25.92 5.83 -14.02
CA TRP A 94 -26.34 4.72 -14.84
C TRP A 94 -26.25 5.04 -16.33
N GLU A 95 -25.42 4.32 -17.04
CA GLU A 95 -25.45 4.26 -18.50
C GLU A 95 -26.49 3.21 -18.90
N TRP A 96 -27.77 3.59 -18.80
CA TRP A 96 -28.93 2.70 -18.69
C TRP A 96 -29.14 1.75 -19.89
N GLU A 97 -28.61 2.08 -21.06
CA GLU A 97 -28.67 1.18 -22.23
C GLU A 97 -27.64 0.05 -22.21
N ARG A 98 -26.61 0.19 -21.34
CA ARG A 98 -25.44 -0.69 -21.35
C ARG A 98 -25.23 -1.42 -20.06
N GLU A 99 -25.62 -0.82 -18.95
CA GLU A 99 -25.44 -1.36 -17.62
C GLU A 99 -26.76 -1.90 -17.09
N ALA A 100 -26.72 -3.06 -16.44
CA ALA A 100 -27.93 -3.67 -15.89
C ALA A 100 -28.49 -2.90 -14.68
N PHE A 101 -27.63 -2.22 -13.91
CA PHE A 101 -27.98 -1.52 -12.69
C PHE A 101 -27.18 -0.23 -12.52
N PRO A 102 -27.75 0.79 -11.83
CA PRO A 102 -27.01 1.99 -11.46
C PRO A 102 -25.93 1.67 -10.41
N ARG A 103 -24.82 2.39 -10.46
CA ARG A 103 -23.70 2.24 -9.52
C ARG A 103 -23.50 3.50 -8.68
N VAL A 104 -23.09 3.31 -7.45
CA VAL A 104 -22.76 4.39 -6.51
C VAL A 104 -21.48 5.10 -6.94
N VAL A 105 -21.51 6.42 -6.97
CA VAL A 105 -20.37 7.27 -7.26
C VAL A 105 -20.17 8.32 -6.16
N LYS A 106 -18.96 8.84 -6.03
CA LYS A 106 -18.63 9.81 -4.96
C LYS A 106 -19.10 11.22 -5.26
N THR A 107 -19.19 11.58 -6.54
CA THR A 107 -19.63 12.91 -7.00
C THR A 107 -20.48 12.80 -8.26
N ILE A 108 -21.30 13.79 -8.51
CA ILE A 108 -21.89 14.00 -9.84
C ILE A 108 -20.75 14.28 -10.83
N TYR A 109 -20.88 13.84 -12.09
CA TYR A 109 -19.88 14.11 -13.11
C TYR A 109 -19.91 15.58 -13.53
N ARG A 110 -18.76 16.10 -13.93
CA ARG A 110 -18.66 17.43 -14.57
C ARG A 110 -19.29 17.41 -15.96
N GLN A 111 -19.68 18.57 -16.43
CA GLN A 111 -20.20 18.76 -17.77
C GLN A 111 -19.23 18.21 -18.84
N ASP A 112 -17.95 18.54 -18.71
CA ASP A 112 -16.88 18.08 -19.61
C ASP A 112 -16.73 16.56 -19.64
N ASP A 113 -16.92 15.90 -18.48
CA ASP A 113 -16.83 14.44 -18.42
C ASP A 113 -17.99 13.77 -19.13
N LEU A 114 -19.20 14.32 -19.03
CA LEU A 114 -20.36 13.83 -19.75
C LEU A 114 -20.21 14.05 -21.25
N GLU A 115 -19.82 15.27 -21.68
CA GLU A 115 -19.57 15.58 -23.09
C GLU A 115 -18.53 14.63 -23.70
N ARG A 116 -17.42 14.42 -23.01
CA ARG A 116 -16.34 13.53 -23.42
C ARG A 116 -16.82 12.08 -23.57
N ARG A 117 -17.58 11.59 -22.59
CA ARG A 117 -18.12 10.22 -22.61
C ARG A 117 -19.12 10.04 -23.74
N ILE A 118 -20.02 11.00 -23.97
CA ILE A 118 -20.99 10.95 -25.08
C ILE A 118 -20.30 10.98 -26.44
N ALA A 119 -19.29 11.82 -26.61
CA ALA A 119 -18.54 11.89 -27.87
C ALA A 119 -17.89 10.53 -28.24
N THR A 120 -17.56 9.71 -27.26
CA THR A 120 -16.99 8.37 -27.50
C THR A 120 -18.03 7.28 -27.72
N LEU A 121 -19.26 7.42 -27.20
CA LEU A 121 -20.28 6.37 -27.29
C LEU A 121 -20.60 5.96 -28.74
N THR A 122 -20.71 6.93 -29.64
CA THR A 122 -21.04 6.69 -31.06
C THR A 122 -19.89 6.06 -31.85
N LEU A 123 -18.65 6.26 -31.40
CA LEU A 123 -17.44 5.77 -32.06
C LEU A 123 -16.88 4.50 -31.41
N ARG A 124 -17.48 4.07 -30.29
CA ARG A 124 -17.00 2.93 -29.51
C ARG A 124 -17.17 1.62 -30.27
N ARG A 125 -16.07 0.89 -30.36
CA ARG A 125 -16.01 -0.45 -30.93
C ARG A 125 -15.82 -1.48 -29.84
N ASP A 126 -16.15 -2.73 -30.12
CA ASP A 126 -15.82 -3.83 -29.21
C ASP A 126 -14.27 -3.96 -29.11
N PRO A 127 -13.66 -3.77 -27.93
CA PRO A 127 -12.20 -3.85 -27.80
C PRO A 127 -11.63 -5.21 -28.21
N ARG A 128 -12.43 -6.29 -28.17
CA ARG A 128 -12.00 -7.64 -28.59
C ARG A 128 -11.72 -7.72 -30.09
N THR A 129 -12.33 -6.84 -30.89
CA THR A 129 -12.10 -6.78 -32.34
C THR A 129 -10.84 -6.01 -32.72
N ILE A 130 -10.24 -5.30 -31.78
CA ILE A 130 -9.00 -4.54 -31.98
C ILE A 130 -7.80 -5.48 -31.77
N PRO A 131 -6.90 -5.62 -32.75
CA PRO A 131 -5.72 -6.47 -32.59
C PRO A 131 -4.78 -5.95 -31.49
N ILE A 132 -4.11 -6.87 -30.80
CA ILE A 132 -3.06 -6.52 -29.86
C ILE A 132 -1.81 -6.11 -30.66
N ASP A 133 -1.17 -5.00 -30.28
CA ASP A 133 0.03 -4.51 -30.98
C ASP A 133 1.26 -5.34 -30.58
N ASN A 134 1.71 -6.20 -31.47
CA ASN A 134 2.87 -7.08 -31.29
C ASN A 134 4.20 -6.30 -31.14
N ARG A 135 4.26 -5.03 -31.50
CA ARG A 135 5.43 -4.19 -31.23
C ARG A 135 5.59 -3.84 -29.77
N ILE A 136 4.45 -3.80 -29.04
CA ILE A 136 4.46 -3.56 -27.59
C ILE A 136 4.62 -4.88 -26.84
N VAL A 137 3.86 -5.92 -27.19
CA VAL A 137 3.87 -7.23 -26.53
C VAL A 137 3.93 -8.35 -27.56
N GLU A 138 4.89 -9.25 -27.39
CA GLU A 138 5.12 -10.37 -28.31
C GLU A 138 4.94 -11.76 -27.65
N ARG A 139 4.79 -11.78 -26.31
CA ARG A 139 4.74 -13.01 -25.54
C ARG A 139 3.31 -13.50 -25.36
N SER A 140 3.08 -14.79 -25.58
CA SER A 140 1.73 -15.39 -25.52
C SER A 140 0.99 -15.06 -24.22
N TYR A 141 1.63 -15.22 -23.08
CA TYR A 141 0.99 -14.95 -21.79
C TYR A 141 0.57 -13.47 -21.60
N GLN A 142 1.22 -12.51 -22.29
CA GLN A 142 0.82 -11.11 -22.26
C GLN A 142 -0.45 -10.92 -23.11
N HIS A 143 -0.55 -11.60 -24.25
CA HIS A 143 -1.76 -11.63 -25.06
C HIS A 143 -2.91 -12.25 -24.29
N ASP A 144 -2.69 -13.42 -23.66
CA ASP A 144 -3.70 -14.10 -22.84
C ASP A 144 -4.22 -13.20 -21.70
N CYS A 145 -3.32 -12.43 -21.07
CA CYS A 145 -3.68 -11.46 -20.04
C CYS A 145 -4.57 -10.33 -20.60
N ILE A 146 -4.18 -9.75 -21.74
CA ILE A 146 -4.93 -8.65 -22.38
C ILE A 146 -6.29 -9.14 -22.83
N ASP A 147 -6.38 -10.33 -23.43
CA ASP A 147 -7.64 -10.91 -23.87
C ASP A 147 -8.55 -11.25 -22.68
N ALA A 148 -8.02 -11.81 -21.60
CA ALA A 148 -8.78 -12.06 -20.39
C ALA A 148 -9.36 -10.77 -19.79
N LEU A 149 -8.57 -9.71 -19.70
CA LEU A 149 -9.01 -8.40 -19.20
C LEU A 149 -10.05 -7.76 -20.13
N THR A 150 -9.82 -7.80 -21.45
CA THR A 150 -10.74 -7.25 -22.44
C THR A 150 -12.10 -7.96 -22.40
N GLU A 151 -12.10 -9.29 -22.24
CA GLU A 151 -13.32 -10.07 -22.09
C GLU A 151 -14.10 -9.70 -20.82
N GLN A 152 -13.41 -9.47 -19.69
CA GLN A 152 -14.09 -9.03 -18.47
C GLN A 152 -14.66 -7.62 -18.61
N ILE A 153 -13.95 -6.70 -19.27
CA ILE A 153 -14.46 -5.35 -19.58
C ILE A 153 -15.70 -5.44 -20.47
N HIS A 154 -15.68 -6.31 -21.47
CA HIS A 154 -16.85 -6.54 -22.34
C HIS A 154 -18.07 -7.06 -21.56
N ARG A 155 -17.86 -7.92 -20.56
CA ARG A 155 -18.90 -8.42 -19.65
C ARG A 155 -19.36 -7.40 -18.61
N GLY A 156 -18.86 -6.17 -18.65
CA GLY A 156 -19.23 -5.11 -17.72
C GLY A 156 -18.52 -5.17 -16.36
N ARG A 157 -17.52 -6.04 -16.19
CA ARG A 157 -16.72 -6.06 -14.96
C ARG A 157 -15.90 -4.77 -14.84
N ARG A 158 -15.96 -4.16 -13.67
CA ARG A 158 -15.31 -2.87 -13.41
C ARG A 158 -14.05 -2.99 -12.57
N LYS A 159 -13.89 -4.09 -11.84
CA LYS A 159 -12.70 -4.35 -11.00
C LYS A 159 -12.08 -5.67 -11.41
N MET A 160 -10.77 -5.66 -11.63
CA MET A 160 -9.99 -6.81 -12.08
C MET A 160 -8.63 -6.81 -11.41
N LEU A 161 -8.10 -7.99 -11.16
CA LEU A 161 -6.79 -8.19 -10.53
C LEU A 161 -5.92 -9.07 -11.41
N VAL A 162 -4.69 -8.62 -11.65
CA VAL A 162 -3.68 -9.33 -12.43
C VAL A 162 -2.50 -9.68 -11.53
N GLU A 163 -2.23 -10.97 -11.41
CA GLU A 163 -1.03 -11.50 -10.76
C GLU A 163 0.00 -11.88 -11.83
N MET A 164 1.08 -11.13 -11.93
CA MET A 164 2.19 -11.44 -12.84
C MET A 164 3.51 -11.26 -12.11
N ALA A 165 4.38 -12.28 -12.21
CA ALA A 165 5.69 -12.26 -11.56
C ALA A 165 6.51 -11.00 -11.95
N THR A 166 7.40 -10.57 -11.05
CA THR A 166 8.32 -9.46 -11.33
C THR A 166 9.18 -9.78 -12.56
N GLY A 167 9.30 -8.82 -13.48
CA GLY A 167 10.13 -9.00 -14.69
C GLY A 167 9.39 -9.60 -15.88
N THR A 168 8.10 -9.93 -15.76
CA THR A 168 7.29 -10.46 -16.87
C THR A 168 6.66 -9.38 -17.74
N GLY A 169 6.89 -8.08 -17.44
CA GLY A 169 6.46 -6.97 -18.29
C GLY A 169 5.05 -6.46 -17.99
N LYS A 170 4.64 -6.39 -16.72
CA LYS A 170 3.35 -5.81 -16.28
C LYS A 170 3.06 -4.46 -16.94
N THR A 171 4.00 -3.51 -16.87
CA THR A 171 3.86 -2.16 -17.46
C THR A 171 3.65 -2.22 -18.97
N ARG A 172 4.37 -3.10 -19.66
CA ARG A 172 4.26 -3.30 -21.12
C ARG A 172 2.89 -3.90 -21.48
N THR A 173 2.41 -4.88 -20.72
CA THR A 173 1.07 -5.47 -20.86
C THR A 173 -0.03 -4.42 -20.64
N ALA A 174 0.12 -3.58 -19.63
CA ALA A 174 -0.79 -2.46 -19.38
C ALA A 174 -0.79 -1.45 -20.54
N ALA A 175 0.38 -1.09 -21.08
CA ALA A 175 0.48 -0.19 -22.23
C ALA A 175 -0.27 -0.75 -23.47
N ALA A 176 -0.09 -2.03 -23.76
CA ALA A 176 -0.79 -2.66 -24.89
C ALA A 176 -2.30 -2.71 -24.70
N LEU A 177 -2.78 -2.98 -23.48
CA LEU A 177 -4.21 -2.91 -23.16
C LEU A 177 -4.75 -1.48 -23.27
N ILE A 178 -4.04 -0.48 -22.75
CA ILE A 178 -4.41 0.94 -22.88
C ILE A 178 -4.55 1.32 -24.35
N LYS A 179 -3.60 0.95 -25.19
CA LYS A 179 -3.65 1.19 -26.64
C LYS A 179 -4.89 0.57 -27.26
N ARG A 180 -5.14 -0.71 -26.99
CA ARG A 180 -6.31 -1.45 -27.50
C ARG A 180 -7.63 -0.75 -27.13
N LEU A 181 -7.74 -0.28 -25.88
CA LEU A 181 -8.93 0.42 -25.38
C LEU A 181 -9.08 1.82 -25.97
N PHE A 182 -7.98 2.53 -26.21
CA PHE A 182 -8.00 3.82 -26.90
C PHE A 182 -8.43 3.68 -28.37
N GLU A 183 -7.87 2.73 -29.09
CA GLU A 183 -8.24 2.44 -30.47
C GLU A 183 -9.68 1.96 -30.61
N ALA A 184 -10.23 1.31 -29.60
CA ALA A 184 -11.63 0.95 -29.50
C ALA A 184 -12.55 2.13 -29.16
N ASN A 185 -12.04 3.29 -28.83
CA ASN A 185 -12.77 4.41 -28.21
C ASN A 185 -13.55 3.98 -26.95
N ALA A 186 -13.07 2.95 -26.25
CA ALA A 186 -13.68 2.47 -25.02
C ALA A 186 -13.25 3.28 -23.79
N VAL A 187 -12.10 3.95 -23.88
CA VAL A 187 -11.46 4.74 -22.83
C VAL A 187 -10.86 6.00 -23.44
N THR A 188 -10.86 7.09 -22.72
CA THR A 188 -10.28 8.38 -23.16
C THR A 188 -9.24 8.93 -22.19
N ARG A 189 -9.41 8.74 -20.89
CA ARG A 189 -8.49 9.17 -19.83
C ARG A 189 -8.13 8.02 -18.93
N VAL A 190 -6.82 7.85 -18.70
CA VAL A 190 -6.23 6.77 -17.89
C VAL A 190 -5.45 7.36 -16.73
N LEU A 191 -5.67 6.82 -15.54
CA LEU A 191 -4.83 7.03 -14.37
C LEU A 191 -3.96 5.80 -14.14
N PHE A 192 -2.66 5.98 -14.06
CA PHE A 192 -1.69 4.93 -13.74
C PHE A 192 -0.98 5.26 -12.42
N ILE A 193 -1.31 4.50 -11.38
CA ILE A 193 -0.80 4.73 -10.02
C ILE A 193 0.36 3.78 -9.76
N VAL A 194 1.47 4.33 -9.26
CA VAL A 194 2.66 3.59 -8.87
C VAL A 194 3.07 3.92 -7.43
N ASP A 195 3.91 3.07 -6.84
CA ASP A 195 4.33 3.22 -5.43
C ASP A 195 5.27 4.43 -5.21
N ARG A 196 6.16 4.72 -6.18
CA ARG A 196 7.23 5.73 -6.02
C ARG A 196 7.39 6.60 -7.25
N ILE A 197 7.88 7.83 -7.03
CA ILE A 197 8.11 8.80 -8.11
C ILE A 197 9.15 8.33 -9.14
N THR A 198 10.15 7.57 -8.72
CA THR A 198 11.12 6.95 -9.63
C THR A 198 10.48 5.95 -10.59
N LEU A 199 9.48 5.18 -10.10
CA LEU A 199 8.66 4.30 -10.93
C LEU A 199 7.76 5.09 -11.87
N ALA A 200 7.22 6.23 -11.41
CA ALA A 200 6.40 7.08 -12.27
C ALA A 200 7.21 7.60 -13.47
N ASN A 201 8.45 8.07 -13.24
CA ASN A 201 9.32 8.50 -14.32
C ASN A 201 9.68 7.35 -15.28
N GLN A 202 9.99 6.16 -14.76
CA GLN A 202 10.26 4.97 -15.59
C GLN A 202 9.04 4.53 -16.39
N THR A 203 7.84 4.66 -15.84
CA THR A 203 6.59 4.36 -16.53
C THR A 203 6.32 5.38 -17.62
N GLU A 204 6.61 6.66 -17.37
CA GLU A 204 6.51 7.72 -18.38
C GLU A 204 7.43 7.46 -19.57
N ASP A 205 8.73 7.14 -19.30
CA ASP A 205 9.68 6.77 -20.34
C ASP A 205 9.20 5.56 -21.17
N ALA A 206 8.68 4.53 -20.49
CA ALA A 206 8.14 3.35 -21.14
C ALA A 206 6.88 3.66 -21.97
N PHE A 207 5.99 4.51 -21.47
CA PHE A 207 4.78 4.90 -22.22
C PHE A 207 5.11 5.83 -23.38
N ALA A 208 6.12 6.68 -23.27
CA ALA A 208 6.62 7.46 -24.39
C ALA A 208 7.17 6.57 -25.54
N GLU A 209 7.81 5.44 -25.17
CA GLU A 209 8.27 4.45 -26.15
C GLU A 209 7.13 3.62 -26.76
N TYR A 210 6.21 3.11 -25.92
CA TYR A 210 5.19 2.16 -26.35
C TYR A 210 3.91 2.82 -26.90
N LEU A 211 3.63 4.04 -26.46
CA LEU A 211 2.39 4.78 -26.77
C LEU A 211 2.71 6.20 -27.31
N PRO A 212 3.54 6.35 -28.34
CA PRO A 212 3.99 7.67 -28.81
C PRO A 212 2.83 8.57 -29.25
N ASP A 213 1.73 7.98 -29.75
CA ASP A 213 0.54 8.71 -30.21
C ASP A 213 -0.38 9.17 -29.06
N TYR A 214 -0.11 8.72 -27.82
CA TYR A 214 -0.94 8.99 -26.65
C TYR A 214 -0.12 9.65 -25.53
N PRO A 215 -0.08 10.98 -25.48
CA PRO A 215 0.80 11.68 -24.57
C PRO A 215 0.48 11.38 -23.10
N SER A 216 1.49 11.03 -22.36
CA SER A 216 1.47 10.82 -20.91
C SER A 216 2.22 11.94 -20.17
N TYR A 217 2.03 12.03 -18.86
CA TYR A 217 2.80 12.90 -17.98
C TYR A 217 2.79 12.38 -16.55
N VAL A 218 3.83 12.75 -15.79
CA VAL A 218 3.90 12.47 -14.36
C VAL A 218 3.29 13.62 -13.57
N LEU A 219 2.18 13.34 -12.88
CA LEU A 219 1.55 14.27 -11.96
C LEU A 219 2.29 14.25 -10.61
N ARG A 220 2.85 15.40 -10.24
CA ARG A 220 3.56 15.60 -8.98
C ARG A 220 2.70 16.34 -7.98
N SER A 221 3.01 16.17 -6.69
CA SER A 221 2.32 16.88 -5.61
C SER A 221 2.22 18.39 -5.85
N GLY A 222 1.05 18.97 -5.57
CA GLY A 222 0.77 20.39 -5.74
C GLY A 222 0.51 20.85 -7.18
N ARG A 223 0.46 19.93 -8.16
CA ARG A 223 0.11 20.27 -9.56
C ARG A 223 -1.30 19.79 -9.89
N ARG A 224 -1.91 20.44 -10.90
CA ARG A 224 -3.23 20.05 -11.44
C ARG A 224 -3.08 19.06 -12.59
N PHE A 225 -4.17 18.37 -12.93
CA PHE A 225 -4.26 17.51 -14.10
C PHE A 225 -4.09 18.34 -15.40
N GLN A 226 -3.52 17.69 -16.40
CA GLN A 226 -3.35 18.24 -17.74
C GLN A 226 -4.41 17.60 -18.65
N ASP A 227 -5.46 18.35 -18.94
CA ASP A 227 -6.64 17.84 -19.66
C ASP A 227 -6.32 17.42 -21.10
N GLU A 228 -5.28 17.98 -21.69
CA GLU A 228 -4.78 17.64 -23.02
C GLU A 228 -4.01 16.31 -23.05
N LYS A 229 -3.60 15.81 -21.89
CA LYS A 229 -2.89 14.52 -21.75
C LYS A 229 -3.87 13.40 -21.42
N ARG A 230 -3.79 12.31 -22.19
CA ARG A 230 -4.71 11.18 -22.01
C ARG A 230 -4.30 10.22 -20.89
N ILE A 231 -3.04 10.19 -20.54
CA ILE A 231 -2.49 9.28 -19.53
C ILE A 231 -1.83 10.09 -18.40
N THR A 232 -2.38 9.98 -17.22
CA THR A 232 -1.81 10.55 -15.99
C THR A 232 -1.10 9.47 -15.21
N ILE A 233 0.20 9.62 -14.98
CA ILE A 233 1.01 8.73 -14.15
C ILE A 233 1.27 9.44 -12.83
N THR A 234 1.10 8.78 -11.71
CA THR A 234 1.26 9.43 -10.40
C THR A 234 1.55 8.44 -9.28
N THR A 235 1.87 8.98 -8.11
CA THR A 235 1.92 8.22 -6.86
C THR A 235 0.68 8.50 -6.00
N LEU A 236 0.35 7.57 -5.10
CA LEU A 236 -0.74 7.78 -4.14
C LEU A 236 -0.51 9.01 -3.26
N GLN A 237 0.74 9.26 -2.87
CA GLN A 237 1.12 10.42 -2.09
C GLN A 237 0.82 11.74 -2.82
N SER A 238 1.01 11.77 -4.13
CA SER A 238 0.67 12.95 -4.94
C SER A 238 -0.83 13.13 -5.11
N MET A 239 -1.58 12.02 -5.24
CA MET A 239 -3.03 12.05 -5.48
C MET A 239 -3.86 12.40 -4.25
N VAL A 240 -3.44 11.98 -3.06
CA VAL A 240 -4.26 12.04 -1.84
C VAL A 240 -4.75 13.46 -1.48
N ASN A 241 -4.02 14.47 -1.90
CA ASN A 241 -4.35 15.88 -1.59
C ASN A 241 -5.19 16.57 -2.67
N ILE A 242 -5.34 15.97 -3.87
CA ILE A 242 -5.96 16.64 -5.02
C ILE A 242 -7.09 15.85 -5.68
N TYR A 243 -7.26 14.56 -5.37
CA TYR A 243 -8.23 13.73 -6.08
C TYR A 243 -9.69 14.23 -5.93
N ARG A 244 -10.01 14.87 -4.80
CA ARG A 244 -11.35 15.41 -4.53
C ARG A 244 -11.68 16.67 -5.34
N ASP A 245 -10.66 17.33 -5.91
CA ASP A 245 -10.85 18.50 -6.77
C ASP A 245 -11.41 18.11 -8.15
N TYR A 246 -11.51 16.83 -8.44
CA TYR A 246 -11.97 16.28 -9.72
C TYR A 246 -13.19 15.39 -9.53
N SER A 247 -14.03 15.32 -10.55
CA SER A 247 -15.24 14.49 -10.49
C SER A 247 -14.89 13.00 -10.48
N ALA A 248 -15.80 12.20 -9.96
CA ALA A 248 -15.71 10.75 -10.04
C ALA A 248 -15.59 10.24 -11.50
N GLY A 249 -16.15 10.98 -12.47
CA GLY A 249 -16.15 10.66 -13.88
C GLY A 249 -14.89 11.02 -14.67
N TYR A 250 -13.86 11.63 -14.02
CA TYR A 250 -12.71 12.17 -14.74
C TYR A 250 -11.87 11.11 -15.46
N PHE A 251 -11.59 9.97 -14.82
CA PHE A 251 -10.89 8.84 -15.44
C PHE A 251 -11.83 7.71 -15.83
N ASP A 252 -11.58 7.10 -16.98
CA ASP A 252 -12.34 5.95 -17.47
C ASP A 252 -11.68 4.62 -17.09
N LEU A 253 -10.36 4.66 -16.87
CA LEU A 253 -9.53 3.49 -16.51
C LEU A 253 -8.50 3.88 -15.46
N VAL A 254 -8.39 3.08 -14.42
CA VAL A 254 -7.42 3.25 -13.34
C VAL A 254 -6.57 1.99 -13.21
N PHE A 255 -5.28 2.11 -13.44
CA PHE A 255 -4.31 1.08 -13.08
C PHE A 255 -3.67 1.39 -11.73
N SER A 256 -3.50 0.37 -10.92
CA SER A 256 -2.73 0.44 -9.67
C SER A 256 -1.64 -0.63 -9.69
N ASP A 257 -0.39 -0.21 -9.87
CA ASP A 257 0.77 -1.11 -9.78
C ASP A 257 1.11 -1.35 -8.31
N GLU A 258 1.52 -2.57 -7.97
CA GLU A 258 1.68 -3.06 -6.59
C GLU A 258 0.44 -2.74 -5.74
N CYS A 259 -0.74 -3.05 -6.28
CA CYS A 259 -2.05 -2.63 -5.80
C CYS A 259 -2.34 -3.04 -4.35
N HIS A 260 -1.71 -4.10 -3.83
CA HIS A 260 -1.82 -4.52 -2.44
C HIS A 260 -1.47 -3.43 -1.43
N ARG A 261 -0.66 -2.43 -1.81
CA ARG A 261 -0.30 -1.27 -0.97
C ARG A 261 -1.30 -0.13 -1.06
N SER A 262 -2.09 -0.08 -2.13
CA SER A 262 -2.95 1.06 -2.48
C SER A 262 -4.32 1.02 -1.82
N ILE A 263 -4.72 -0.12 -1.27
CA ILE A 263 -6.08 -0.40 -0.80
C ILE A 263 -6.37 0.01 0.65
N TYR A 264 -5.37 0.57 1.36
CA TYR A 264 -5.49 0.88 2.79
C TYR A 264 -5.56 2.36 3.10
N GLY A 265 -6.21 2.67 4.24
CA GLY A 265 -6.25 4.00 4.82
C GLY A 265 -6.75 5.09 3.86
N LYS A 266 -6.11 6.25 3.91
CA LYS A 266 -6.45 7.41 3.06
C LYS A 266 -6.24 7.17 1.56
N TRP A 267 -5.44 6.19 1.18
CA TRP A 267 -5.15 5.88 -0.21
C TRP A 267 -6.27 5.11 -0.89
N ARG A 268 -6.99 4.29 -0.14
CA ARG A 268 -8.22 3.63 -0.59
C ARG A 268 -9.23 4.66 -1.10
N GLY A 269 -9.34 5.82 -0.42
CA GLY A 269 -10.21 6.90 -0.85
C GLY A 269 -9.92 7.43 -2.25
N VAL A 270 -8.66 7.41 -2.71
CA VAL A 270 -8.29 7.78 -4.08
C VAL A 270 -8.88 6.80 -5.09
N LEU A 271 -8.73 5.49 -4.83
CA LEU A 271 -9.25 4.45 -5.72
C LEU A 271 -10.79 4.41 -5.74
N GLU A 272 -11.43 4.62 -4.59
CA GLU A 272 -12.89 4.63 -4.48
C GLU A 272 -13.54 5.90 -5.05
N HIS A 273 -12.76 6.97 -5.24
CA HIS A 273 -13.29 8.24 -5.73
C HIS A 273 -13.62 8.19 -7.22
N PHE A 274 -12.70 7.65 -8.03
CA PHE A 274 -12.87 7.64 -9.47
C PHE A 274 -13.72 6.45 -9.94
N ASP A 275 -14.75 6.75 -10.73
CA ASP A 275 -15.64 5.76 -11.33
C ASP A 275 -15.10 5.29 -12.68
N GLY A 276 -13.85 4.86 -12.71
CA GLY A 276 -13.22 4.19 -13.84
C GLY A 276 -13.22 2.67 -13.68
N VAL A 277 -12.98 1.93 -14.75
CA VAL A 277 -12.60 0.53 -14.66
C VAL A 277 -11.27 0.43 -13.93
N GLN A 278 -11.18 -0.40 -12.90
CA GLN A 278 -10.00 -0.52 -12.05
C GLN A 278 -9.28 -1.84 -12.30
N ILE A 279 -7.98 -1.77 -12.57
CA ILE A 279 -7.12 -2.93 -12.79
C ILE A 279 -5.95 -2.86 -11.82
N GLY A 280 -5.92 -3.78 -10.87
CA GLY A 280 -4.79 -3.98 -9.98
C GLY A 280 -3.74 -4.86 -10.63
N LEU A 281 -2.48 -4.42 -10.57
CA LEU A 281 -1.32 -5.23 -10.96
C LEU A 281 -0.53 -5.58 -9.71
N THR A 282 -0.15 -6.85 -9.58
CA THR A 282 0.69 -7.30 -8.47
C THR A 282 1.61 -8.42 -8.90
N ALA A 283 2.77 -8.52 -8.28
CA ALA A 283 3.65 -9.68 -8.39
C ALA A 283 3.44 -10.68 -7.25
N THR A 284 2.61 -10.33 -6.29
CA THR A 284 2.36 -11.12 -5.09
C THR A 284 1.35 -12.20 -5.40
N PRO A 285 1.53 -13.46 -4.97
CA PRO A 285 0.53 -14.49 -5.10
C PRO A 285 -0.77 -14.09 -4.39
N CYS A 286 -1.85 -14.02 -5.16
CA CYS A 286 -3.18 -13.72 -4.65
C CYS A 286 -4.02 -14.99 -4.42
N VAL A 287 -3.43 -16.16 -4.57
CA VAL A 287 -4.04 -17.43 -4.17
C VAL A 287 -3.44 -17.79 -2.83
N ALA A 288 -4.07 -17.35 -1.76
CA ALA A 288 -3.94 -18.06 -0.52
C ALA A 288 -4.57 -19.43 -0.76
N ASN A 289 -3.77 -20.51 -0.84
CA ASN A 289 -4.19 -21.70 -0.17
C ASN A 289 -4.26 -21.27 1.28
N VAL A 290 -5.47 -20.92 1.71
CA VAL A 290 -5.80 -20.65 3.09
C VAL A 290 -5.87 -22.01 3.79
N ASP A 291 -4.78 -22.75 3.73
CA ASP A 291 -4.46 -23.69 4.78
C ASP A 291 -3.91 -22.80 5.91
N ASP A 292 -4.47 -22.93 7.10
CA ASP A 292 -4.27 -22.16 8.32
C ASP A 292 -2.79 -21.99 8.78
N ASP A 293 -1.84 -22.26 7.93
CA ASP A 293 -0.40 -22.41 8.17
C ASP A 293 0.50 -21.42 7.43
N ALA A 294 -0.04 -20.31 6.90
CA ALA A 294 0.81 -19.34 6.24
C ALA A 294 1.64 -18.52 7.25
N PRO A 295 2.92 -18.24 6.94
CA PRO A 295 3.91 -17.80 7.92
C PRO A 295 3.80 -16.32 8.36
N ASP A 296 2.89 -15.54 7.77
CA ASP A 296 2.72 -14.13 8.13
C ASP A 296 1.26 -13.70 7.98
N GLU A 297 0.59 -13.41 9.11
CA GLU A 297 -0.81 -12.97 9.15
C GLU A 297 -1.02 -11.64 8.41
N GLU A 298 0.00 -10.76 8.39
CA GLU A 298 -0.05 -9.49 7.70
C GLU A 298 -0.12 -9.69 6.18
N ASP A 299 0.73 -10.56 5.61
CA ASP A 299 0.70 -10.88 4.18
C ASP A 299 -0.61 -11.58 3.78
N GLN A 300 -1.21 -12.40 4.66
CA GLN A 300 -2.53 -13.01 4.43
C GLN A 300 -3.64 -11.96 4.42
N ALA A 301 -3.60 -11.02 5.37
CA ALA A 301 -4.53 -9.90 5.41
C ALA A 301 -4.43 -9.07 4.12
N PHE A 302 -3.22 -8.75 3.67
CA PHE A 302 -2.99 -8.03 2.41
C PHE A 302 -3.60 -8.76 1.20
N VAL A 303 -3.38 -10.06 1.09
CA VAL A 303 -3.94 -10.86 -0.02
C VAL A 303 -5.47 -10.88 0.03
N ARG A 304 -6.06 -11.21 1.18
CA ARG A 304 -7.50 -11.27 1.38
C ARG A 304 -8.17 -9.94 1.10
N ASP A 305 -7.62 -8.83 1.62
CA ASP A 305 -8.18 -7.50 1.45
C ASP A 305 -8.01 -7.00 0.01
N THR A 306 -6.94 -7.39 -0.68
CA THR A 306 -6.75 -7.10 -2.10
C THR A 306 -7.82 -7.77 -2.95
N LEU A 307 -8.07 -9.07 -2.74
CA LEU A 307 -9.14 -9.80 -3.44
C LEU A 307 -10.52 -9.16 -3.16
N ARG A 308 -10.80 -8.84 -1.90
CA ARG A 308 -12.05 -8.18 -1.48
C ARG A 308 -12.22 -6.80 -2.12
N PHE A 309 -11.16 -5.99 -2.17
CA PHE A 309 -11.22 -4.66 -2.80
C PHE A 309 -11.54 -4.75 -4.29
N PHE A 310 -10.90 -5.69 -5.00
CA PHE A 310 -11.16 -5.92 -6.44
C PHE A 310 -12.40 -6.78 -6.70
N GLU A 311 -13.13 -7.18 -5.65
CA GLU A 311 -14.39 -7.94 -5.75
C GLU A 311 -14.23 -9.24 -6.55
N VAL A 312 -13.12 -9.95 -6.32
CA VAL A 312 -12.77 -11.20 -6.99
C VAL A 312 -12.37 -12.28 -5.98
N ASP A 313 -12.76 -13.53 -6.24
CA ASP A 313 -12.33 -14.69 -5.42
C ASP A 313 -10.92 -15.16 -5.80
N ARG A 314 -10.48 -14.84 -6.99
CA ARG A 314 -9.16 -15.13 -7.54
C ARG A 314 -8.79 -14.07 -8.59
N PRO A 315 -7.48 -13.87 -8.87
CA PRO A 315 -7.08 -12.96 -9.94
C PRO A 315 -7.75 -13.28 -11.26
N THR A 316 -8.07 -12.24 -12.01
CA THR A 316 -8.60 -12.34 -13.38
C THR A 316 -7.61 -13.04 -14.31
N TYR A 317 -6.32 -12.80 -14.05
CA TYR A 317 -5.24 -13.48 -14.75
C TYR A 317 -4.06 -13.71 -13.81
N THR A 318 -3.41 -14.88 -13.94
CA THR A 318 -2.26 -15.28 -13.13
C THR A 318 -1.14 -15.81 -14.01
N TYR A 319 0.08 -15.26 -13.85
CA TYR A 319 1.30 -15.76 -14.49
C TYR A 319 2.45 -15.80 -13.49
N LYS A 320 2.72 -16.99 -12.96
CA LYS A 320 3.64 -17.21 -11.84
C LYS A 320 5.09 -17.23 -12.28
N LEU A 321 6.00 -16.96 -11.34
CA LEU A 321 7.45 -17.03 -11.56
C LEU A 321 7.91 -18.36 -12.12
N LYS A 322 7.38 -19.49 -11.59
CA LYS A 322 7.72 -20.84 -12.06
C LYS A 322 7.36 -21.07 -13.53
N ASP A 323 6.22 -20.53 -13.97
CA ASP A 323 5.78 -20.66 -15.36
C ASP A 323 6.68 -19.84 -16.27
N ALA A 324 7.03 -18.62 -15.87
CA ALA A 324 7.93 -17.75 -16.60
C ALA A 324 9.36 -18.33 -16.71
N ILE A 325 9.84 -19.06 -15.70
CA ILE A 325 11.12 -19.78 -15.74
C ILE A 325 11.01 -21.00 -16.65
N ARG A 326 9.96 -21.82 -16.49
CA ARG A 326 9.74 -23.03 -17.32
C ARG A 326 9.64 -22.69 -18.80
N GLU A 327 8.96 -21.61 -19.14
CA GLU A 327 8.80 -21.12 -20.51
C GLU A 327 10.02 -20.32 -20.99
N GLY A 328 11.01 -20.13 -20.13
CA GLY A 328 12.27 -19.50 -20.46
C GLY A 328 12.18 -17.99 -20.65
N TYR A 329 11.18 -17.30 -20.13
CA TYR A 329 11.12 -15.84 -20.13
C TYR A 329 11.87 -15.19 -18.98
N LEU A 330 12.05 -15.92 -17.87
CA LEU A 330 12.91 -15.54 -16.76
C LEU A 330 13.99 -16.59 -16.54
N VAL A 331 15.10 -16.23 -15.88
CA VAL A 331 16.18 -17.15 -15.59
C VAL A 331 15.94 -17.88 -14.25
N PRO A 332 16.32 -19.17 -14.16
CA PRO A 332 16.29 -19.91 -12.90
C PRO A 332 17.31 -19.35 -11.90
N TYR A 333 17.25 -19.83 -10.67
CA TYR A 333 18.17 -19.43 -9.61
C TYR A 333 18.62 -20.64 -8.78
N GLN A 334 19.75 -20.45 -8.13
CA GLN A 334 20.29 -21.35 -7.12
C GLN A 334 20.44 -20.59 -5.80
N ILE A 335 20.33 -21.30 -4.67
CA ILE A 335 20.47 -20.71 -3.35
C ILE A 335 21.73 -21.26 -2.68
N TYR A 336 22.59 -20.35 -2.24
CA TYR A 336 23.66 -20.63 -1.31
C TYR A 336 23.20 -20.30 0.09
N LYS A 337 23.08 -21.30 0.97
CA LYS A 337 22.77 -21.13 2.40
C LYS A 337 24.07 -21.02 3.17
N ALA A 338 24.27 -19.92 3.88
CA ALA A 338 25.53 -19.65 4.57
C ALA A 338 25.79 -20.68 5.69
N LYS A 339 27.04 -21.10 5.80
CA LYS A 339 27.47 -22.06 6.83
C LYS A 339 27.77 -21.39 8.18
N THR A 340 28.13 -20.10 8.13
CA THR A 340 28.54 -19.31 9.31
C THR A 340 27.38 -18.79 10.14
N VAL A 341 26.13 -18.90 9.63
CA VAL A 341 24.92 -18.35 10.28
C VAL A 341 23.92 -19.46 10.48
N LYS A 342 23.53 -19.69 11.72
CA LYS A 342 22.35 -20.51 12.03
C LYS A 342 21.10 -19.80 11.53
N THR A 343 20.22 -20.58 10.94
CA THR A 343 18.99 -20.03 10.33
C THR A 343 17.92 -19.74 11.36
N ALA A 344 16.97 -18.88 11.03
CA ALA A 344 15.79 -18.63 11.85
C ALA A 344 14.99 -19.92 12.15
N ALA A 345 15.03 -20.90 11.23
CA ALA A 345 14.41 -22.21 11.40
C ALA A 345 15.00 -23.04 12.55
N GLU A 346 16.21 -22.71 13.01
CA GLU A 346 16.88 -23.39 14.11
C GLU A 346 16.63 -22.70 15.48
N GLY A 347 15.70 -21.75 15.56
CA GLY A 347 15.33 -21.10 16.83
C GLY A 347 16.22 -19.94 17.26
N GLY A 348 16.82 -19.24 16.31
CA GLY A 348 17.74 -18.16 16.59
C GLY A 348 19.21 -18.60 16.61
N PHE A 349 20.10 -17.67 16.92
CA PHE A 349 21.55 -17.94 16.99
C PHE A 349 22.14 -17.46 18.32
N PRO A 350 23.14 -18.17 18.84
CA PRO A 350 23.80 -17.76 20.08
C PRO A 350 24.69 -16.53 19.84
N VAL A 351 24.58 -15.55 20.70
CA VAL A 351 25.39 -14.34 20.71
C VAL A 351 26.11 -14.26 22.05
N ALA A 352 27.44 -14.25 22.04
CA ALA A 352 28.21 -14.05 23.25
C ALA A 352 28.40 -12.54 23.53
N ARG A 353 28.53 -12.18 24.80
CA ARG A 353 28.72 -10.79 25.23
C ARG A 353 29.89 -10.08 24.52
N LYS A 354 30.97 -10.83 24.25
CA LYS A 354 32.15 -10.34 23.53
C LYS A 354 31.93 -10.07 22.05
N ASP A 355 30.86 -10.63 21.44
CA ASP A 355 30.58 -10.52 20.01
C ASP A 355 29.81 -9.25 19.67
N LEU A 356 29.30 -8.55 20.69
CA LEU A 356 28.47 -7.34 20.55
C LEU A 356 29.33 -6.07 20.49
N GLU A 357 28.94 -5.15 19.62
CA GLU A 357 29.51 -3.80 19.55
C GLU A 357 28.81 -2.87 20.55
N TRP A 358 29.15 -2.97 21.84
CA TRP A 358 28.52 -2.24 22.95
C TRP A 358 28.54 -0.73 22.79
N THR A 359 29.57 -0.19 22.15
CA THR A 359 29.76 1.26 21.95
C THR A 359 28.77 1.82 20.89
N ALA A 360 28.23 0.97 20.06
CA ALA A 360 27.30 1.33 19.01
C ALA A 360 25.83 1.23 19.43
N MET A 361 25.57 0.66 20.61
CA MET A 361 24.22 0.53 21.17
C MET A 361 23.83 1.81 21.92
N ASP A 362 22.56 2.20 21.81
CA ASP A 362 21.98 3.19 22.70
C ASP A 362 21.94 2.69 24.16
N ALA A 363 21.77 3.61 25.09
CA ALA A 363 21.85 3.31 26.52
C ALA A 363 20.80 2.28 26.97
N ARG A 364 19.59 2.34 26.36
CA ARG A 364 18.49 1.46 26.70
C ARG A 364 18.73 0.04 26.19
N THR A 365 19.06 -0.11 24.90
CA THR A 365 19.40 -1.41 24.30
C THR A 365 20.56 -2.06 25.06
N ARG A 366 21.56 -1.27 25.49
CA ARG A 366 22.68 -1.77 26.31
C ARG A 366 22.18 -2.36 27.62
N THR A 367 21.36 -1.62 28.36
CA THR A 367 20.81 -2.08 29.65
C THR A 367 19.98 -3.36 29.49
N GLU A 368 19.17 -3.43 28.44
CA GLU A 368 18.35 -4.60 28.13
C GLU A 368 19.20 -5.84 27.83
N PHE A 369 20.28 -5.70 27.04
CA PHE A 369 21.19 -6.81 26.78
C PHE A 369 21.99 -7.22 28.04
N GLU A 370 22.39 -6.28 28.88
CA GLU A 370 23.04 -6.58 30.18
C GLU A 370 22.11 -7.42 31.06
N GLN A 371 20.84 -7.04 31.18
CA GLN A 371 19.84 -7.80 31.95
C GLN A 371 19.59 -9.19 31.33
N LEU A 372 19.60 -9.29 30.00
CA LEU A 372 19.42 -10.57 29.31
C LEU A 372 20.57 -11.54 29.60
N PHE A 373 21.81 -11.05 29.52
CA PHE A 373 23.00 -11.84 29.86
C PHE A 373 23.03 -12.25 31.34
N GLU A 374 22.55 -11.37 32.25
CA GLU A 374 22.42 -11.72 33.67
C GLU A 374 21.37 -12.83 33.90
N LYS A 375 20.28 -12.81 33.12
CA LYS A 375 19.16 -13.74 33.28
C LYS A 375 19.37 -15.08 32.60
N GLU A 376 19.91 -15.09 31.40
CA GLU A 376 19.98 -16.26 30.50
C GLU A 376 21.43 -16.84 30.46
N GLY A 377 22.44 -16.09 30.91
CA GLY A 377 23.84 -16.47 30.81
C GLY A 377 24.51 -15.98 29.52
N ASP A 378 25.72 -16.44 29.27
CA ASP A 378 26.52 -16.13 28.08
C ASP A 378 26.93 -17.43 27.40
N PRO A 379 26.48 -17.73 26.17
CA PRO A 379 25.77 -16.85 25.23
C PRO A 379 24.22 -16.83 25.41
N ILE A 380 23.59 -15.73 25.01
CA ILE A 380 22.14 -15.61 24.84
C ILE A 380 21.70 -16.07 23.44
N THR A 381 20.44 -16.50 23.29
CA THR A 381 19.85 -16.80 21.96
C THR A 381 19.05 -15.62 21.46
N VAL A 382 19.34 -15.16 20.24
CA VAL A 382 18.74 -13.96 19.66
C VAL A 382 17.98 -14.29 18.37
N ASP A 383 16.80 -13.67 18.22
CA ASP A 383 16.02 -13.75 16.99
C ASP A 383 16.75 -13.05 15.82
N PRO A 384 16.88 -13.70 14.66
CA PRO A 384 17.55 -13.10 13.49
C PRO A 384 16.95 -11.77 13.02
N SER A 385 15.67 -11.51 13.27
CA SER A 385 15.02 -10.25 12.90
C SER A 385 15.50 -9.03 13.69
N ALA A 386 16.04 -9.25 14.90
CA ALA A 386 16.60 -8.21 15.75
C ALA A 386 18.01 -7.78 15.31
N LEU A 387 18.71 -8.64 14.54
CA LEU A 387 20.06 -8.38 14.08
C LEU A 387 20.10 -7.15 13.15
N GLU A 388 21.12 -6.30 13.33
CA GLU A 388 21.37 -5.06 12.59
C GLU A 388 20.26 -4.00 12.72
N ARG A 389 19.18 -4.32 13.40
CA ARG A 389 18.19 -3.31 13.81
C ARG A 389 18.48 -2.78 15.20
N ARG A 390 18.79 -3.66 16.13
CA ARG A 390 18.98 -3.37 17.55
C ARG A 390 20.42 -3.51 17.99
N PHE A 391 21.15 -4.41 17.38
CA PHE A 391 22.55 -4.66 17.69
C PHE A 391 23.31 -5.12 16.43
N THR A 392 24.58 -4.86 16.42
CA THR A 392 25.50 -5.24 15.34
C THR A 392 26.56 -6.19 15.88
N ILE A 393 26.88 -7.21 15.07
CA ILE A 393 28.00 -8.12 15.31
C ILE A 393 29.03 -7.90 14.19
N PRO A 394 30.06 -7.05 14.41
CA PRO A 394 31.01 -6.69 13.36
C PRO A 394 31.74 -7.88 12.74
N GLU A 395 32.13 -8.86 13.57
CA GLU A 395 32.81 -10.06 13.08
C GLU A 395 31.91 -10.91 12.17
N ARG A 396 30.62 -10.94 12.42
CA ARG A 396 29.64 -11.61 11.55
C ARG A 396 29.61 -10.96 10.18
N ASN A 397 29.56 -9.64 10.13
CA ASN A 397 29.56 -8.91 8.85
C ASN A 397 30.86 -9.13 8.06
N ARG A 398 32.01 -9.16 8.77
CA ARG A 398 33.30 -9.51 8.14
C ARG A 398 33.34 -10.98 7.66
N ALA A 399 32.80 -11.92 8.44
CA ALA A 399 32.71 -13.32 8.09
C ALA A 399 31.82 -13.53 6.85
N MET A 400 30.66 -12.86 6.81
CA MET A 400 29.72 -12.88 5.69
C MET A 400 30.39 -12.41 4.40
N VAL A 401 31.10 -11.31 4.41
CA VAL A 401 31.79 -10.77 3.24
C VAL A 401 32.93 -11.70 2.79
N ARG A 402 33.70 -12.29 3.73
CA ARG A 402 34.73 -13.29 3.41
C ARG A 402 34.12 -14.54 2.77
N GLU A 403 33.06 -15.09 3.37
CA GLU A 403 32.35 -16.27 2.86
C GLU A 403 31.76 -16.02 1.48
N PHE A 404 31.14 -14.86 1.26
CA PHE A 404 30.66 -14.45 -0.07
C PHE A 404 31.79 -14.46 -1.10
N LYS A 405 32.93 -13.82 -0.79
CA LYS A 405 34.11 -13.78 -1.69
C LYS A 405 34.64 -15.19 -1.98
N ASP A 406 34.76 -16.03 -0.96
CA ASP A 406 35.24 -17.41 -1.11
C ASP A 406 34.30 -18.25 -1.99
N VAL A 407 32.98 -18.18 -1.74
CA VAL A 407 31.99 -18.90 -2.55
C VAL A 407 31.95 -18.40 -3.98
N LEU A 408 32.02 -17.09 -4.18
CA LEU A 408 32.04 -16.48 -5.51
C LEU A 408 33.27 -16.91 -6.33
N THR A 409 34.41 -17.12 -5.69
CA THR A 409 35.67 -17.49 -6.35
C THR A 409 35.87 -18.99 -6.49
N LYS A 410 35.59 -19.75 -5.44
CA LYS A 410 35.86 -21.20 -5.34
C LYS A 410 34.61 -22.07 -5.67
N GLY A 411 33.41 -21.49 -5.59
CA GLY A 411 32.15 -22.24 -5.66
C GLY A 411 31.79 -22.91 -4.34
N TYR A 412 30.71 -23.69 -4.36
CA TYR A 412 30.21 -24.43 -3.20
C TYR A 412 29.57 -25.76 -3.63
N ILE A 413 29.39 -26.66 -2.68
CA ILE A 413 28.65 -27.89 -2.88
C ILE A 413 27.24 -27.68 -2.32
N ASP A 414 26.22 -27.87 -3.17
CA ASP A 414 24.81 -27.75 -2.77
C ASP A 414 24.33 -28.90 -1.89
N SER A 415 23.07 -28.85 -1.42
CA SER A 415 22.47 -29.90 -0.59
C SER A 415 22.38 -31.27 -1.27
N LYS A 416 22.47 -31.29 -2.60
CA LYS A 416 22.45 -32.54 -3.43
C LYS A 416 23.86 -33.07 -3.74
N GLY A 417 24.90 -32.43 -3.19
CA GLY A 417 26.30 -32.81 -3.44
C GLY A 417 26.85 -32.31 -4.77
N ILE A 418 26.16 -31.41 -5.46
CA ILE A 418 26.56 -30.89 -6.77
C ILE A 418 27.46 -29.66 -6.57
N GLN A 419 28.61 -29.63 -7.27
CA GLN A 419 29.47 -28.47 -7.28
C GLN A 419 28.80 -27.32 -8.07
N ARG A 420 28.57 -26.20 -7.40
CA ARG A 420 28.01 -24.97 -7.98
C ARG A 420 29.05 -23.86 -7.97
N LYS A 421 29.00 -23.01 -8.99
CA LYS A 421 29.84 -21.82 -9.03
C LYS A 421 28.98 -20.62 -9.43
N PRO A 422 28.85 -19.61 -8.54
CA PRO A 422 28.15 -18.39 -8.86
C PRO A 422 28.82 -17.61 -9.99
N LEU A 423 28.05 -16.85 -10.73
CA LEU A 423 28.57 -15.95 -11.75
C LEU A 423 29.20 -14.71 -11.11
N LEU A 424 30.32 -14.26 -11.67
CA LEU A 424 30.91 -12.97 -11.35
C LEU A 424 30.14 -11.87 -12.06
N GLY A 425 29.79 -10.80 -11.37
CA GLY A 425 29.10 -9.66 -11.97
C GLY A 425 28.23 -8.92 -10.98
N LYS A 426 27.33 -8.09 -11.51
CA LYS A 426 26.51 -7.20 -10.71
C LYS A 426 25.76 -7.91 -9.59
N THR A 427 25.93 -7.39 -8.40
CA THR A 427 25.41 -7.97 -7.15
C THR A 427 24.61 -6.93 -6.38
N ILE A 428 23.42 -7.30 -5.91
CA ILE A 428 22.63 -6.50 -4.97
C ILE A 428 22.75 -7.14 -3.59
N VAL A 429 22.99 -6.31 -2.58
CA VAL A 429 23.01 -6.71 -1.17
C VAL A 429 21.87 -6.01 -0.45
N PHE A 430 20.97 -6.77 0.16
CA PHE A 430 19.85 -6.23 0.95
C PHE A 430 20.27 -6.09 2.41
N ALA A 431 20.44 -4.84 2.85
CA ALA A 431 20.82 -4.48 4.21
C ALA A 431 19.61 -4.04 5.05
N VAL A 432 19.76 -4.03 6.37
CA VAL A 432 18.68 -3.71 7.32
C VAL A 432 18.57 -2.21 7.56
N THR A 433 19.68 -1.54 7.87
CA THR A 433 19.74 -0.11 8.22
C THR A 433 20.74 0.62 7.33
N LYS A 434 20.67 1.97 7.35
CA LYS A 434 21.65 2.82 6.64
C LYS A 434 23.09 2.51 7.10
N ARG A 435 23.31 2.44 8.41
CA ARG A 435 24.62 2.11 9.00
C ARG A 435 25.10 0.72 8.56
N HIS A 436 24.21 -0.26 8.55
CA HIS A 436 24.53 -1.61 8.07
C HIS A 436 24.93 -1.59 6.59
N ALA A 437 24.18 -0.84 5.76
CA ALA A 437 24.48 -0.73 4.33
C ALA A 437 25.86 -0.08 4.08
N GLU A 438 26.16 0.99 4.78
CA GLU A 438 27.45 1.68 4.71
C GLU A 438 28.60 0.75 5.16
N THR A 439 28.42 0.06 6.28
CA THR A 439 29.41 -0.91 6.82
C THR A 439 29.67 -2.03 5.81
N LEU A 440 28.62 -2.63 5.25
CA LEU A 440 28.77 -3.70 4.27
C LEU A 440 29.40 -3.22 2.97
N ALA A 441 29.01 -2.05 2.45
CA ALA A 441 29.63 -1.48 1.25
C ALA A 441 31.12 -1.29 1.44
N LYS A 442 31.56 -0.77 2.60
CA LYS A 442 32.98 -0.61 2.93
C LYS A 442 33.71 -1.95 3.01
N LEU A 443 33.13 -2.94 3.69
CA LEU A 443 33.74 -4.28 3.81
C LEU A 443 33.83 -4.98 2.46
N PHE A 444 32.81 -4.87 1.61
CA PHE A 444 32.86 -5.41 0.25
C PHE A 444 33.90 -4.67 -0.62
N ASP A 445 33.96 -3.35 -0.51
CA ASP A 445 34.92 -2.53 -1.27
C ASP A 445 36.36 -2.88 -0.92
N GLU A 446 36.66 -3.09 0.36
CA GLU A 446 37.96 -3.56 0.85
C GLU A 446 38.25 -5.01 0.43
N ALA A 447 37.26 -5.92 0.54
CA ALA A 447 37.45 -7.32 0.22
C ALA A 447 37.75 -7.56 -1.28
N PHE A 448 37.28 -6.69 -2.18
CA PHE A 448 37.50 -6.78 -3.62
C PHE A 448 38.47 -5.72 -4.16
N ALA A 449 39.33 -5.15 -3.29
CA ALA A 449 40.27 -4.09 -3.65
C ALA A 449 41.20 -4.49 -4.85
N GLU A 450 41.58 -5.77 -4.95
CA GLU A 450 42.39 -6.29 -6.04
C GLU A 450 41.70 -6.29 -7.41
N ARG A 451 40.39 -6.10 -7.46
CA ARG A 451 39.60 -6.06 -8.70
C ARG A 451 39.30 -4.65 -9.19
N LYS A 452 39.68 -3.65 -8.42
CA LYS A 452 39.53 -2.26 -8.81
C LYS A 452 40.54 -1.85 -9.86
N PRO A 453 40.12 -1.08 -10.88
CA PRO A 453 41.05 -0.54 -11.85
C PRO A 453 41.95 0.57 -11.28
N SER A 454 41.48 1.29 -10.26
CA SER A 454 42.25 2.25 -9.45
C SER A 454 41.69 2.33 -8.03
N PRO A 455 42.46 2.80 -7.04
CA PRO A 455 42.01 2.95 -5.65
C PRO A 455 40.81 3.89 -5.48
N GLU A 456 40.64 4.85 -6.38
CA GLU A 456 39.58 5.87 -6.34
C GLU A 456 38.23 5.32 -6.77
N ILE A 457 38.20 4.23 -7.54
CA ILE A 457 36.97 3.60 -8.00
C ILE A 457 36.47 2.63 -6.94
N ARG A 458 35.20 2.81 -6.50
CA ARG A 458 34.57 1.90 -5.59
C ARG A 458 34.07 0.66 -6.32
N TYR A 459 34.45 -0.52 -5.81
CA TYR A 459 33.89 -1.80 -6.24
C TYR A 459 32.50 -2.03 -5.67
N ALA A 460 32.28 -1.62 -4.42
CA ALA A 460 31.01 -1.66 -3.74
C ALA A 460 30.60 -0.28 -3.24
N ASP A 461 29.33 0.05 -3.37
CA ASP A 461 28.75 1.29 -2.86
C ASP A 461 27.35 1.02 -2.26
N PHE A 462 26.74 2.00 -1.62
CA PHE A 462 25.43 1.81 -1.00
C PHE A 462 24.42 2.90 -1.37
N VAL A 463 23.14 2.52 -1.39
CA VAL A 463 22.03 3.41 -1.69
C VAL A 463 20.93 3.26 -0.64
N VAL A 464 20.54 4.39 -0.05
CA VAL A 464 19.48 4.48 0.95
C VAL A 464 18.62 5.72 0.70
N SER A 465 17.38 5.70 1.17
CA SER A 465 16.50 6.88 1.08
C SER A 465 17.06 8.03 1.92
N GLY A 466 17.00 9.27 1.39
CA GLY A 466 17.46 10.46 2.10
C GLY A 466 18.96 10.78 1.93
N LEU A 467 19.68 10.10 1.02
CA LEU A 467 21.00 10.57 0.56
C LEU A 467 20.79 11.73 -0.42
N GLY A 468 21.41 12.88 -0.15
CA GLY A 468 21.32 14.04 -1.04
C GLY A 468 21.54 15.39 -0.34
N ALA A 469 21.82 15.39 0.98
CA ALA A 469 22.01 16.65 1.72
C ALA A 469 23.48 17.05 1.95
N ASP A 470 24.44 16.12 1.96
CA ASP A 470 25.86 16.42 2.14
C ASP A 470 26.73 15.42 1.32
N ASP A 471 27.50 15.93 0.35
CA ASP A 471 28.64 15.34 -0.36
C ASP A 471 28.57 13.87 -0.88
N SER A 472 27.45 13.20 -0.83
CA SER A 472 27.28 11.89 -1.45
C SER A 472 26.50 12.00 -2.78
N PRO A 473 26.88 11.22 -3.81
CA PRO A 473 26.13 11.21 -5.07
C PRO A 473 24.66 10.89 -4.78
N ASP A 474 23.76 11.67 -5.38
CA ASP A 474 22.32 11.40 -5.37
C ASP A 474 22.08 9.91 -5.66
N GLY A 475 21.23 9.29 -4.85
CA GLY A 475 20.95 7.86 -4.96
C GLY A 475 20.49 7.45 -6.37
N GLU A 476 19.81 8.33 -7.10
CA GLU A 476 19.43 8.09 -8.50
C GLU A 476 20.64 8.04 -9.43
N THR A 477 21.62 8.90 -9.23
CA THR A 477 22.86 8.93 -10.01
C THR A 477 23.64 7.65 -9.78
N LEU A 478 23.74 7.18 -8.54
CA LEU A 478 24.42 5.93 -8.22
C LEU A 478 23.70 4.71 -8.82
N ILE A 479 22.38 4.68 -8.78
CA ILE A 479 21.57 3.65 -9.43
C ILE A 479 21.78 3.66 -10.96
N LYS A 480 21.85 4.83 -11.58
CA LYS A 480 22.14 4.96 -13.03
C LYS A 480 23.53 4.45 -13.37
N ARG A 481 24.55 4.78 -12.55
CA ARG A 481 25.91 4.26 -12.70
C ARG A 481 25.95 2.74 -12.57
N PHE A 482 25.33 2.18 -11.51
CA PHE A 482 25.24 0.74 -11.34
C PHE A 482 24.61 0.03 -12.54
N LYS A 483 23.60 0.62 -13.18
CA LYS A 483 22.96 0.03 -14.38
C LYS A 483 23.83 0.10 -15.63
N LYS A 484 24.54 1.21 -15.85
CA LYS A 484 25.18 1.52 -17.13
C LYS A 484 26.69 1.29 -17.14
N GLU A 485 27.33 1.42 -15.99
CA GLU A 485 28.76 1.32 -15.85
C GLU A 485 29.17 -0.02 -15.25
N LYS A 486 30.44 -0.40 -15.42
CA LYS A 486 31.00 -1.60 -14.81
C LYS A 486 31.03 -1.49 -13.28
N PHE A 487 31.37 -0.32 -12.77
CA PHE A 487 31.52 -0.05 -11.34
C PHE A 487 30.51 1.00 -10.84
N PRO A 488 29.97 0.84 -9.62
CA PRO A 488 30.20 -0.25 -8.70
C PRO A 488 29.63 -1.58 -9.23
N GLU A 489 30.30 -2.71 -8.92
CA GLU A 489 29.82 -4.06 -9.27
C GLU A 489 28.90 -4.61 -8.18
N ILE A 490 29.06 -4.15 -6.92
CA ILE A 490 28.18 -4.48 -5.79
C ILE A 490 27.46 -3.21 -5.33
N LEU A 491 26.13 -3.30 -5.19
CA LEU A 491 25.32 -2.21 -4.66
C LEU A 491 24.53 -2.70 -3.43
N VAL A 492 24.84 -2.09 -2.28
CA VAL A 492 24.14 -2.38 -1.03
C VAL A 492 22.95 -1.45 -0.87
N SER A 493 21.79 -1.99 -0.53
CA SER A 493 20.55 -1.20 -0.47
C SER A 493 19.74 -1.45 0.79
N VAL A 494 19.10 -0.38 1.26
CA VAL A 494 18.01 -0.43 2.24
C VAL A 494 16.74 0.09 1.58
N ASN A 495 15.79 -0.81 1.32
CA ASN A 495 14.46 -0.54 0.77
C ASN A 495 14.40 0.11 -0.63
N MET A 496 15.50 0.61 -1.20
CA MET A 496 15.46 1.35 -2.48
C MET A 496 15.46 0.44 -3.70
N LEU A 497 16.09 -0.73 -3.62
CA LEU A 497 16.16 -1.69 -4.72
C LEU A 497 15.17 -2.83 -4.59
N ASP A 498 14.42 -2.90 -3.49
CA ASP A 498 13.47 -3.98 -3.20
C ASP A 498 12.32 -3.97 -4.21
N THR A 499 11.85 -2.79 -4.60
CA THR A 499 10.76 -2.60 -5.57
C THR A 499 11.19 -1.70 -6.72
N GLY A 500 10.66 -1.95 -7.93
CA GLY A 500 10.80 -1.05 -9.08
C GLY A 500 12.18 -0.91 -9.70
N PHE A 501 13.20 -1.55 -9.16
CA PHE A 501 14.54 -1.54 -9.73
C PHE A 501 14.67 -2.56 -10.86
N ASP A 502 15.16 -2.12 -12.02
CA ASP A 502 15.40 -2.96 -13.17
C ASP A 502 16.87 -2.90 -13.62
N CYS A 503 17.56 -4.04 -13.51
CA CYS A 503 18.90 -4.26 -14.03
C CYS A 503 19.05 -5.76 -14.39
N PRO A 504 18.87 -6.13 -15.67
CA PRO A 504 18.94 -7.52 -16.12
C PRO A 504 20.27 -8.22 -15.83
N GLU A 505 21.36 -7.45 -15.74
CA GLU A 505 22.72 -7.94 -15.54
C GLU A 505 23.00 -8.40 -14.10
N VAL A 506 22.08 -8.23 -13.16
CA VAL A 506 22.27 -8.69 -11.78
C VAL A 506 22.31 -10.21 -11.75
N VAL A 507 23.43 -10.76 -11.33
CA VAL A 507 23.69 -12.21 -11.28
C VAL A 507 23.76 -12.77 -9.86
N ASN A 508 23.88 -11.90 -8.85
CA ASN A 508 23.89 -12.30 -7.44
C ASN A 508 22.98 -11.41 -6.60
N LEU A 509 22.28 -12.03 -5.67
CA LEU A 509 21.49 -11.36 -4.63
C LEU A 509 22.00 -11.84 -3.27
N VAL A 510 22.36 -10.92 -2.39
CA VAL A 510 22.84 -11.22 -1.04
C VAL A 510 21.81 -10.77 -0.01
N PHE A 511 21.28 -11.72 0.72
CA PHE A 511 20.32 -11.46 1.80
C PHE A 511 21.06 -11.33 3.13
N ALA A 512 21.36 -10.08 3.50
CA ALA A 512 21.88 -9.69 4.80
C ALA A 512 20.76 -9.17 5.72
N ARG A 513 19.52 -9.14 5.20
CA ARG A 513 18.30 -8.73 5.87
C ARG A 513 17.32 -9.89 5.94
N PHE A 514 16.87 -10.21 7.15
CA PHE A 514 15.77 -11.13 7.36
C PHE A 514 14.44 -10.39 7.15
N THR A 515 13.47 -11.05 6.52
CA THR A 515 12.10 -10.55 6.39
C THR A 515 11.10 -11.69 6.58
N LYS A 516 10.06 -11.43 7.36
CA LYS A 516 8.91 -12.34 7.51
C LYS A 516 7.93 -12.19 6.35
N SER A 517 7.92 -11.02 5.68
CA SER A 517 7.04 -10.75 4.56
C SER A 517 7.45 -11.56 3.33
N ALA A 518 6.58 -12.47 2.91
CA ALA A 518 6.73 -13.24 1.67
C ALA A 518 6.67 -12.33 0.45
N ILE A 519 5.89 -11.25 0.51
CA ILE A 519 5.79 -10.23 -0.52
C ILE A 519 7.15 -9.59 -0.77
N LEU A 520 7.77 -9.09 0.30
CA LEU A 520 9.08 -8.43 0.21
C LEU A 520 10.17 -9.40 -0.25
N TYR A 521 10.17 -10.63 0.26
CA TYR A 521 11.09 -11.67 -0.17
C TYR A 521 10.99 -11.93 -1.68
N GLN A 522 9.78 -12.10 -2.20
CA GLN A 522 9.56 -12.33 -3.63
C GLN A 522 9.97 -11.13 -4.50
N GLN A 523 9.73 -9.91 -4.02
CA GLN A 523 10.16 -8.68 -4.70
C GLN A 523 11.69 -8.60 -4.78
N MET A 524 12.39 -8.86 -3.68
CA MET A 524 13.86 -8.91 -3.65
C MET A 524 14.40 -10.01 -4.58
N ARG A 525 13.87 -11.24 -4.49
CA ARG A 525 14.24 -12.35 -5.37
C ARG A 525 14.03 -12.02 -6.84
N GLY A 526 12.93 -11.34 -7.15
CA GLY A 526 12.60 -10.91 -8.51
C GLY A 526 13.63 -9.97 -9.17
N ARG A 527 14.55 -9.40 -8.40
CA ARG A 527 15.63 -8.55 -8.96
C ARG A 527 16.67 -9.35 -9.77
N GLY A 528 16.82 -10.64 -9.45
CA GLY A 528 17.76 -11.51 -10.17
C GLY A 528 17.16 -12.24 -11.37
N THR A 529 15.85 -12.31 -11.52
CA THR A 529 15.18 -13.23 -12.47
C THR A 529 15.25 -12.84 -13.94
N ARG A 530 15.66 -11.61 -14.27
CA ARG A 530 15.66 -11.11 -15.66
C ARG A 530 16.76 -11.71 -16.50
N LYS A 531 16.44 -11.95 -17.77
CA LYS A 531 17.40 -12.42 -18.77
C LYS A 531 18.41 -11.33 -19.14
N ALA A 532 19.67 -11.71 -19.23
CA ALA A 532 20.73 -10.92 -19.83
C ALA A 532 21.67 -11.83 -20.64
N LYS A 533 22.43 -11.26 -21.53
CA LYS A 533 23.42 -12.00 -22.32
C LYS A 533 24.45 -12.67 -21.39
N GLY A 534 24.68 -13.96 -21.55
CA GLY A 534 25.63 -14.70 -20.71
C GLY A 534 25.12 -15.03 -19.29
N LYS A 535 23.83 -14.83 -19.00
CA LYS A 535 23.21 -15.11 -17.70
C LYS A 535 22.25 -16.30 -17.83
N PRO A 536 22.71 -17.54 -17.63
CA PRO A 536 21.85 -18.73 -17.63
C PRO A 536 21.03 -18.85 -16.34
N LEU A 537 21.55 -18.33 -15.22
CA LEU A 537 20.93 -18.34 -13.89
C LEU A 537 21.48 -17.18 -13.04
N PHE A 538 20.89 -16.98 -11.85
CA PHE A 538 21.47 -16.11 -10.81
C PHE A 538 21.59 -16.88 -9.49
N THR A 539 22.42 -16.35 -8.58
CA THR A 539 22.64 -16.98 -7.26
C THR A 539 22.08 -16.08 -6.16
N MET A 540 21.31 -16.68 -5.27
CA MET A 540 20.88 -16.07 -4.02
C MET A 540 21.81 -16.53 -2.90
N PHE A 541 22.45 -15.60 -2.20
CA PHE A 541 23.26 -15.85 -1.02
C PHE A 541 22.44 -15.54 0.22
N ASP A 542 22.00 -16.56 0.93
CA ASP A 542 21.21 -16.41 2.13
C ASP A 542 22.07 -16.50 3.39
N PHE A 543 22.32 -15.34 4.01
CA PHE A 543 23.09 -15.22 5.25
C PHE A 543 22.20 -15.08 6.50
N VAL A 544 20.89 -15.11 6.35
CA VAL A 544 19.94 -14.85 7.44
C VAL A 544 18.86 -15.93 7.58
N GLY A 545 18.87 -16.95 6.71
CA GLY A 545 17.88 -18.03 6.75
C GLY A 545 16.52 -17.64 6.21
N VAL A 546 16.42 -16.58 5.42
CA VAL A 546 15.15 -16.08 4.88
C VAL A 546 14.55 -17.04 3.85
N SER A 547 15.38 -17.75 3.08
CA SER A 547 14.91 -18.75 2.11
C SER A 547 14.26 -19.96 2.81
N ASP A 548 14.86 -20.45 3.89
CA ASP A 548 14.28 -21.53 4.70
C ASP A 548 12.96 -21.13 5.35
N PHE A 549 12.90 -19.89 5.85
CA PHE A 549 11.69 -19.36 6.46
C PHE A 549 10.51 -19.33 5.47
N HIS A 550 10.77 -18.95 4.21
CA HIS A 550 9.75 -18.92 3.16
C HIS A 550 9.60 -20.23 2.38
N GLY A 551 10.22 -21.32 2.82
CA GLY A 551 10.13 -22.61 2.16
C GLY A 551 10.70 -22.65 0.74
N ASP A 552 11.65 -21.73 0.43
CA ASP A 552 12.34 -21.66 -0.85
C ASP A 552 13.61 -22.54 -0.79
N ASP A 553 13.43 -23.84 -0.99
CA ASP A 553 14.52 -24.81 -0.95
C ASP A 553 15.21 -24.92 -2.31
N ASP A 554 16.53 -24.83 -2.33
CA ASP A 554 17.44 -25.15 -3.44
C ASP A 554 17.28 -24.41 -4.77
N GLY A 555 16.33 -23.48 -4.87
CA GLY A 555 16.12 -22.70 -6.09
C GLY A 555 15.27 -23.40 -7.15
N ALA A 556 14.80 -22.63 -8.13
CA ALA A 556 13.95 -23.10 -9.22
C ALA A 556 14.75 -23.60 -10.43
N ILE A 557 15.73 -24.48 -10.26
CA ILE A 557 16.52 -25.02 -11.37
C ILE A 557 15.71 -26.08 -12.13
N GLU A 558 14.81 -26.81 -11.47
CA GLU A 558 14.06 -27.94 -12.04
C GLU A 558 12.52 -27.75 -11.96
N GLY A 559 12.02 -26.53 -11.99
CA GLY A 559 10.57 -26.27 -12.16
C GLY A 559 9.64 -26.71 -11.02
N GLY A 560 10.17 -27.02 -9.86
CA GLY A 560 9.43 -27.55 -8.75
C GLY A 560 9.39 -26.65 -7.53
N PHE A 561 8.56 -25.60 -7.54
CA PHE A 561 8.07 -25.01 -6.32
C PHE A 561 6.94 -25.89 -5.80
N ILE A 562 7.26 -26.90 -5.04
CA ILE A 562 6.31 -27.53 -4.14
C ILE A 562 6.61 -26.89 -2.78
N ALA A 563 5.85 -25.88 -2.40
CA ALA A 563 5.72 -25.55 -1.00
C ALA A 563 5.10 -26.78 -0.32
N GLN A 564 5.94 -27.68 0.16
CA GLN A 564 5.50 -28.62 1.17
C GLN A 564 5.47 -27.84 2.48
N PRO A 565 4.33 -27.81 3.17
CA PRO A 565 4.30 -27.26 4.51
C PRO A 565 5.27 -28.09 5.36
N LYS A 566 6.37 -27.48 5.79
CA LYS A 566 7.19 -28.09 6.84
C LYS A 566 6.35 -28.14 8.10
N PRO A 567 6.37 -29.25 8.85
CA PRO A 567 5.65 -29.31 10.11
C PRO A 567 6.14 -28.16 10.99
N LYS A 568 5.21 -27.34 11.45
CA LYS A 568 5.47 -26.27 12.41
C LYS A 568 6.19 -26.85 13.60
N LYS A 569 7.46 -26.51 13.81
CA LYS A 569 7.98 -26.40 15.16
C LYS A 569 7.53 -25.05 15.67
N TYR A 570 6.47 -25.05 16.45
CA TYR A 570 6.13 -23.92 17.28
C TYR A 570 7.33 -23.65 18.20
N TYR A 571 8.05 -22.58 17.92
CA TYR A 571 8.89 -21.98 18.91
C TYR A 571 7.97 -21.06 19.70
N GLU A 572 7.68 -21.42 20.95
CA GLU A 572 7.22 -20.44 21.91
C GLU A 572 8.26 -19.31 21.91
N PRO A 573 7.92 -18.08 21.52
CA PRO A 573 8.85 -16.98 21.66
C PRO A 573 9.05 -16.77 23.16
N ARG A 574 10.19 -17.22 23.69
CA ARG A 574 10.61 -16.79 25.03
C ARG A 574 10.63 -15.27 24.97
N ARG A 575 10.06 -14.65 25.99
CA ARG A 575 9.97 -13.18 26.16
C ARG A 575 11.26 -12.54 25.69
N LEU A 576 11.27 -11.97 24.52
CA LEU A 576 12.35 -11.19 23.97
C LEU A 576 11.88 -9.74 23.95
N LEU A 577 12.44 -8.97 24.87
CA LEU A 577 12.52 -7.51 24.88
C LEU A 577 11.21 -6.75 24.62
N THR A 578 10.69 -6.13 25.66
CA THR A 578 9.74 -5.02 25.51
C THR A 578 10.46 -3.88 24.81
N VAL A 579 10.11 -3.64 23.56
CA VAL A 579 10.67 -2.52 22.79
C VAL A 579 9.75 -1.35 22.91
N ASP A 580 10.29 -0.24 23.33
CA ASP A 580 9.67 1.06 23.10
C ASP A 580 9.95 1.43 21.63
N VAL A 581 8.91 1.53 20.86
CA VAL A 581 9.00 1.66 19.41
C VAL A 581 9.03 3.13 18.99
N ASP A 582 8.90 4.05 19.98
CA ASP A 582 8.73 5.48 19.72
C ASP A 582 9.93 6.18 19.07
N ASP A 583 11.14 5.63 19.19
CA ASP A 583 12.33 6.30 18.65
C ASP A 583 12.72 5.88 17.22
N HIS A 584 12.05 4.88 16.61
CA HIS A 584 12.50 4.30 15.35
C HIS A 584 11.41 4.07 14.28
N ILE A 585 10.18 4.49 14.53
CA ILE A 585 9.09 4.41 13.54
C ILE A 585 8.80 5.79 12.99
N ASP A 586 8.69 5.87 11.67
CA ASP A 586 8.11 6.99 10.97
C ASP A 586 6.82 7.43 11.69
N PRO A 587 6.72 8.67 12.20
CA PRO A 587 5.57 9.14 12.95
C PRO A 587 4.25 9.09 12.17
N THR A 588 4.30 8.74 10.88
CA THR A 588 3.12 8.50 10.03
C THR A 588 2.63 7.04 10.03
N SER A 589 3.39 6.10 10.63
CA SER A 589 3.04 4.67 10.72
C SER A 589 3.10 4.17 12.16
N ARG A 590 2.28 4.73 13.03
CA ARG A 590 2.15 4.26 14.41
C ARG A 590 1.39 2.95 14.46
N ALA A 591 2.10 1.83 14.44
CA ALA A 591 1.58 0.54 14.86
C ALA A 591 1.92 0.34 16.33
N TRP A 592 0.92 0.22 17.17
CA TRP A 592 1.07 -0.07 18.58
C TRP A 592 1.35 -1.56 18.78
N VAL A 593 2.32 -1.87 19.62
CA VAL A 593 2.64 -3.24 20.01
C VAL A 593 2.22 -3.42 21.47
N THR A 594 1.24 -4.28 21.72
CA THR A 594 0.90 -4.71 23.07
C THR A 594 1.46 -6.12 23.33
N VAL A 595 1.65 -6.44 24.60
CA VAL A 595 2.06 -7.77 25.02
C VAL A 595 0.85 -8.43 25.65
N ASP A 596 0.41 -9.57 25.12
CA ASP A 596 -0.69 -10.35 25.69
C ASP A 596 -0.28 -11.04 27.03
N GLU A 597 -1.25 -11.69 27.67
CA GLU A 597 -1.03 -12.39 28.96
C GLU A 597 0.02 -13.50 28.85
N ASP A 598 0.27 -14.01 27.66
CA ASP A 598 1.27 -15.03 27.34
C ASP A 598 2.64 -14.43 27.00
N GLY A 599 2.77 -13.10 26.99
CA GLY A 599 4.01 -12.38 26.68
C GLY A 599 4.33 -12.31 25.19
N ARG A 600 3.33 -12.48 24.30
CA ARG A 600 3.46 -12.34 22.84
C ARG A 600 3.28 -10.87 22.47
N LEU A 601 4.08 -10.40 21.51
CA LEU A 601 3.87 -9.10 20.89
C LEU A 601 2.63 -9.20 20.00
N VAL A 602 1.57 -8.53 20.40
CA VAL A 602 0.37 -8.38 19.59
C VAL A 602 0.44 -7.00 18.94
N PHE A 603 0.46 -6.96 17.63
CA PHE A 603 0.18 -5.76 16.88
C PHE A 603 -1.35 -5.64 16.81
N PRO A 604 -1.97 -4.78 17.59
CA PRO A 604 -3.39 -4.59 17.41
C PRO A 604 -3.57 -3.80 16.09
N GLU A 605 -3.75 -4.48 15.01
CA GLU A 605 -4.83 -4.01 14.15
C GLU A 605 -6.04 -3.98 15.06
N VAL A 606 -6.73 -2.84 15.09
CA VAL A 606 -8.02 -2.76 15.76
C VAL A 606 -8.92 -3.73 15.02
N SER A 607 -8.81 -5.01 15.33
CA SER A 607 -9.76 -6.00 14.83
C SER A 607 -11.12 -5.51 15.28
N GLU A 608 -12.11 -5.67 14.44
CA GLU A 608 -13.50 -5.31 14.75
C GLU A 608 -13.94 -5.92 16.11
N ALA A 609 -13.35 -7.05 16.48
CA ALA A 609 -13.49 -7.69 17.79
C ALA A 609 -12.91 -6.83 18.94
N HIS A 610 -11.71 -6.29 18.82
CA HIS A 610 -11.10 -5.43 19.85
C HIS A 610 -11.79 -4.06 19.95
N ALA A 611 -12.21 -3.49 18.81
CA ALA A 611 -13.01 -2.27 18.82
C ALA A 611 -14.37 -2.48 19.51
N ASN A 612 -14.98 -3.66 19.32
CA ASN A 612 -16.23 -4.04 19.97
C ASN A 612 -16.04 -4.29 21.48
N GLU A 613 -14.95 -4.93 21.87
CA GLU A 613 -14.65 -5.20 23.29
C GLU A 613 -14.35 -3.91 24.08
N ARG A 614 -13.57 -3.00 23.51
CA ARG A 614 -13.32 -1.66 24.06
C ARG A 614 -14.59 -0.82 24.10
N GLY A 615 -15.42 -0.91 23.06
CA GLY A 615 -16.72 -0.26 23.00
C GLY A 615 -17.67 -0.78 24.07
N ALA A 616 -17.71 -2.08 24.30
CA ALA A 616 -18.53 -2.71 25.34
C ALA A 616 -18.06 -2.31 26.75
N ALA A 617 -16.76 -2.30 27.01
CA ALA A 617 -16.19 -1.85 28.28
C ALA A 617 -16.50 -0.38 28.56
N PHE A 618 -16.40 0.49 27.56
CA PHE A 618 -16.76 1.90 27.67
C PHE A 618 -18.27 2.09 27.92
N GLU A 619 -19.13 1.34 27.24
CA GLU A 619 -20.57 1.38 27.45
C GLU A 619 -20.96 0.92 28.83
N ALA A 620 -20.39 -0.16 29.33
CA ALA A 620 -20.62 -0.65 30.68
C ALA A 620 -20.22 0.41 31.72
N TRP A 621 -19.08 1.08 31.54
CA TRP A 621 -18.68 2.20 32.38
C TRP A 621 -19.67 3.38 32.29
N LEU A 622 -20.05 3.79 31.07
CA LEU A 622 -20.97 4.90 30.84
C LEU A 622 -22.32 4.65 31.54
N LEU A 623 -22.85 3.43 31.47
CA LEU A 623 -24.07 3.02 32.13
C LEU A 623 -23.94 2.99 33.67
N SER A 624 -22.74 2.86 34.21
CA SER A 624 -22.48 2.88 35.64
C SER A 624 -22.54 4.29 36.26
N LEU A 625 -22.40 5.32 35.43
CA LEU A 625 -22.42 6.72 35.86
C LEU A 625 -23.85 7.17 36.20
N LYS A 626 -24.00 7.74 37.38
CA LYS A 626 -25.30 8.28 37.85
C LYS A 626 -25.29 9.80 37.86
N GLY A 627 -26.41 10.42 37.53
CA GLY A 627 -26.60 11.86 37.67
C GLY A 627 -26.04 12.71 36.53
N LEU A 628 -25.71 12.10 35.38
CA LEU A 628 -25.27 12.81 34.18
C LEU A 628 -26.42 13.66 33.61
N THR A 629 -26.12 14.88 33.22
CA THR A 629 -27.01 15.69 32.40
C THR A 629 -27.10 15.13 30.98
N ALA A 630 -28.17 15.48 30.25
CA ALA A 630 -28.34 15.05 28.86
C ALA A 630 -27.15 15.53 27.93
N GLU A 631 -26.51 16.66 28.28
CA GLU A 631 -25.39 17.21 27.55
C GLU A 631 -24.09 16.45 27.83
N GLN A 632 -23.87 16.12 29.12
CA GLN A 632 -22.75 15.27 29.53
C GLN A 632 -22.83 13.87 28.91
N GLY A 633 -24.03 13.27 28.92
CA GLY A 633 -24.27 11.97 28.30
C GLY A 633 -23.98 11.99 26.78
N ARG A 634 -24.40 13.04 26.08
CA ARG A 634 -24.10 13.21 24.64
C ARG A 634 -22.60 13.36 24.37
N TRP A 635 -21.93 14.15 25.22
CA TRP A 635 -20.48 14.34 25.08
C TRP A 635 -19.70 13.03 25.29
N LEU A 636 -20.06 12.27 26.33
CA LEU A 636 -19.45 10.97 26.59
C LEU A 636 -19.78 9.92 25.51
N ALA A 637 -20.97 9.94 24.95
CA ALA A 637 -21.34 9.07 23.83
C ALA A 637 -20.51 9.39 22.56
N LEU A 638 -20.24 10.68 22.33
CA LEU A 638 -19.36 11.12 21.24
C LEU A 638 -17.90 10.64 21.48
N LEU A 639 -17.40 10.76 22.71
CA LEU A 639 -16.11 10.21 23.10
C LEU A 639 -16.04 8.69 22.87
N GLY A 640 -17.10 7.96 23.24
CA GLY A 640 -17.19 6.51 23.01
C GLY A 640 -17.15 6.15 21.52
N SER A 641 -17.77 6.95 20.66
CA SER A 641 -17.69 6.74 19.20
C SER A 641 -16.30 6.98 18.65
N GLN A 642 -15.56 7.96 19.17
CA GLN A 642 -14.18 8.22 18.79
C GLN A 642 -13.23 7.09 19.27
N ILE A 643 -13.43 6.59 20.48
CA ILE A 643 -12.69 5.46 21.03
C ILE A 643 -12.87 4.19 20.18
N ARG A 644 -14.08 3.96 19.66
CA ARG A 644 -14.35 2.82 18.77
C ARG A 644 -13.72 2.99 17.39
N ALA A 645 -13.74 4.22 16.89
CA ALA A 645 -13.29 4.51 15.52
C ALA A 645 -11.78 4.65 15.40
N ASN A 646 -11.06 4.91 16.50
CA ASN A 646 -9.66 5.30 16.46
C ASN A 646 -8.88 4.74 17.67
N ALA A 647 -7.88 3.88 17.38
CA ALA A 647 -7.02 3.28 18.41
C ALA A 647 -6.20 4.33 19.17
N ASP A 648 -5.79 5.42 18.51
CA ASP A 648 -5.05 6.52 19.13
C ASP A 648 -5.90 7.21 20.21
N THR A 649 -7.20 7.41 19.97
CA THR A 649 -8.12 7.97 20.97
C THR A 649 -8.15 7.11 22.23
N TRP A 650 -8.19 5.80 22.07
CA TRP A 650 -8.17 4.87 23.20
C TRP A 650 -6.88 4.98 24.01
N THR A 651 -5.77 5.03 23.34
CA THR A 651 -4.45 5.11 23.97
C THR A 651 -4.25 6.43 24.71
N GLU A 652 -4.59 7.55 24.06
CA GLU A 652 -4.46 8.87 24.68
C GLU A 652 -5.38 9.03 25.89
N VAL A 653 -6.61 8.53 25.82
CA VAL A 653 -7.52 8.52 26.96
C VAL A 653 -6.99 7.62 28.08
N SER A 654 -6.43 6.45 27.77
CA SER A 654 -5.85 5.54 28.77
C SER A 654 -4.60 6.13 29.44
N ALA A 655 -3.83 6.93 28.71
CA ALA A 655 -2.66 7.66 29.22
C ALA A 655 -3.04 8.93 29.99
N GLY A 656 -4.33 9.31 30.02
CA GLY A 656 -4.78 10.54 30.66
C GLY A 656 -4.49 11.81 29.85
N ASN A 657 -4.15 11.66 28.56
CA ASN A 657 -3.87 12.79 27.67
C ASN A 657 -5.14 13.18 26.91
N PHE A 658 -5.75 14.29 27.29
CA PHE A 658 -7.02 14.79 26.73
C PHE A 658 -6.83 16.01 25.81
N ALA A 659 -5.62 16.45 25.54
CA ALA A 659 -5.32 17.63 24.72
C ALA A 659 -5.12 17.30 23.22
N PHE A 660 -5.41 16.10 22.77
CA PHE A 660 -5.13 15.64 21.42
C PHE A 660 -6.26 15.93 20.41
N GLN A 661 -5.97 15.76 19.14
CA GLN A 661 -6.83 16.17 18.02
C GLN A 661 -8.30 15.66 18.06
N PRO A 662 -8.65 14.44 18.50
CA PRO A 662 -10.03 14.02 18.65
C PRO A 662 -10.86 14.88 19.61
N PHE A 663 -10.28 15.37 20.70
CA PHE A 663 -10.95 16.30 21.60
C PHE A 663 -11.16 17.67 20.94
N SER A 664 -10.26 18.11 20.08
CA SER A 664 -10.44 19.33 19.28
C SER A 664 -11.66 19.24 18.37
N SER A 665 -11.93 18.06 17.77
CA SER A 665 -13.11 17.83 16.93
C SER A 665 -14.43 17.82 17.71
N MET A 666 -14.38 17.60 19.05
CA MET A 666 -15.50 17.65 19.98
C MET A 666 -15.69 19.02 20.64
N GLY A 667 -15.06 20.07 20.15
CA GLY A 667 -15.09 21.42 20.71
C GLY A 667 -13.96 21.72 21.67
N GLY A 668 -12.96 20.82 21.76
CA GLY A 668 -11.77 20.95 22.58
C GLY A 668 -11.99 20.83 24.09
N MET A 669 -10.92 20.94 24.84
CA MET A 669 -10.92 20.80 26.30
C MET A 669 -11.79 21.86 26.97
N GLY A 670 -11.82 23.08 26.46
CA GLY A 670 -12.64 24.17 27.01
C GLY A 670 -14.14 23.87 26.92
N GLN A 671 -14.61 23.16 25.89
CA GLN A 671 -15.99 22.72 25.77
C GLN A 671 -16.29 21.61 26.79
N ALA A 672 -15.41 20.63 26.91
CA ALA A 672 -15.53 19.55 27.88
C ALA A 672 -15.63 20.10 29.32
N ILE A 673 -14.75 21.00 29.71
CA ILE A 673 -14.78 21.66 31.05
C ILE A 673 -16.12 22.37 31.29
N ARG A 674 -16.64 23.06 30.29
CA ARG A 674 -17.95 23.74 30.42
C ARG A 674 -19.11 22.77 30.59
N VAL A 675 -19.13 21.70 29.81
CA VAL A 675 -20.18 20.66 29.87
C VAL A 675 -20.17 19.95 31.20
N PHE A 676 -19.04 19.75 31.82
CA PHE A 676 -18.91 19.06 33.10
C PHE A 676 -18.96 20.02 34.31
N GLY A 677 -19.04 21.35 34.07
CA GLY A 677 -19.17 22.34 35.15
C GLY A 677 -17.90 22.64 35.92
N GLY A 678 -16.74 22.31 35.34
CA GLY A 678 -15.40 22.59 35.87
C GLY A 678 -14.36 21.53 35.52
N ALA A 679 -13.10 21.89 35.62
CA ALA A 679 -11.99 21.00 35.34
C ALA A 679 -11.94 19.80 36.28
N ASP A 680 -12.16 20.03 37.59
CA ASP A 680 -12.13 18.98 38.61
C ASP A 680 -13.23 17.92 38.40
N ALA A 681 -14.42 18.34 37.97
CA ALA A 681 -15.53 17.44 37.69
C ALA A 681 -15.28 16.58 36.45
N LEU A 682 -14.71 17.16 35.41
CA LEU A 682 -14.28 16.46 34.20
C LEU A 682 -13.16 15.46 34.54
N GLU A 683 -12.14 15.88 35.28
CA GLU A 683 -11.02 15.02 35.69
C GLU A 683 -11.50 13.85 36.54
N SER A 684 -12.40 14.09 37.49
CA SER A 684 -13.00 13.03 38.32
C SER A 684 -13.74 12.00 37.46
N THR A 685 -14.53 12.46 36.48
CA THR A 685 -15.28 11.58 35.58
C THR A 685 -14.33 10.74 34.72
N LEU A 686 -13.31 11.34 34.11
CA LEU A 686 -12.34 10.66 33.27
C LEU A 686 -11.38 9.75 34.06
N SER A 687 -11.06 10.10 35.29
CA SER A 687 -10.31 9.22 36.21
C SER A 687 -11.08 7.97 36.56
N SER A 688 -12.41 8.06 36.68
CA SER A 688 -13.26 6.88 36.88
C SER A 688 -13.29 5.98 35.65
N LEU A 689 -13.19 6.52 34.44
CA LEU A 689 -13.03 5.77 33.19
C LEU A 689 -11.72 4.99 33.22
N ASN A 690 -10.61 5.66 33.53
CA ASN A 690 -9.30 5.02 33.60
C ASN A 690 -9.26 3.87 34.60
N THR A 691 -9.85 4.06 35.79
CA THR A 691 -9.90 3.02 36.82
C THR A 691 -10.79 1.84 36.44
N SER A 692 -11.95 2.10 35.85
CA SER A 692 -12.98 1.08 35.56
C SER A 692 -12.71 0.28 34.31
N VAL A 693 -12.07 0.90 33.29
CA VAL A 693 -11.91 0.30 31.95
C VAL A 693 -10.47 -0.17 31.72
N PHE A 694 -9.47 0.55 32.27
CA PHE A 694 -8.05 0.27 32.02
C PHE A 694 -7.32 -0.39 33.20
N GLY A 695 -7.98 -0.56 34.35
CA GLY A 695 -7.39 -1.16 35.55
C GLY A 695 -6.42 -0.25 36.33
N SER A 696 -6.05 -0.66 37.54
CA SER A 696 -5.29 0.17 38.50
C SER A 696 -3.82 0.47 38.16
N GLN A 697 -3.28 -0.01 37.06
CA GLN A 697 -1.88 0.24 36.70
C GLN A 697 -1.64 1.60 36.02
N GLY A 698 -2.66 2.25 35.46
CA GLY A 698 -2.54 3.57 34.85
C GLY A 698 -2.60 4.76 35.81
N ALA A 699 -3.11 4.55 37.02
CA ALA A 699 -3.46 5.67 37.92
C ALA A 699 -2.30 6.25 38.72
N SER A 700 -1.09 5.63 38.78
CA SER A 700 -0.02 6.07 39.63
C SER A 700 1.07 6.94 38.97
N ALA A 701 1.10 7.00 37.64
CA ALA A 701 2.18 7.67 36.91
C ALA A 701 1.94 9.16 36.59
N ASN A 702 0.69 9.66 36.64
CA ASN A 702 0.37 10.96 36.03
C ASN A 702 -0.35 11.99 36.91
N ARG A 703 -0.28 11.90 38.23
CA ARG A 703 -0.83 12.97 39.12
C ARG A 703 -0.10 14.32 39.00
N GLY A 704 1.09 14.36 38.40
CA GLY A 704 1.87 15.59 38.24
C GLY A 704 1.66 16.33 36.92
N ALA A 705 1.41 15.62 35.83
CA ALA A 705 1.36 16.23 34.50
C ALA A 705 -0.01 16.83 34.14
N ALA A 706 -1.10 16.25 34.67
CA ALA A 706 -2.45 16.73 34.37
C ALA A 706 -2.76 18.11 34.99
N SER A 707 -2.20 18.42 36.16
CA SER A 707 -2.45 19.71 36.86
C SER A 707 -1.70 20.90 36.24
N GLU A 708 -0.57 20.69 35.58
CA GLU A 708 0.19 21.77 34.93
C GLU A 708 -0.40 22.14 33.55
N ASN A 709 -0.90 21.17 32.78
CA ASN A 709 -1.54 21.44 31.49
C ASN A 709 -2.92 22.10 31.63
N TYR A 710 -3.62 21.91 32.74
CA TYR A 710 -4.93 22.53 33.00
C TYR A 710 -4.85 24.01 33.37
N ARG A 711 -3.71 24.50 33.88
CA ARG A 711 -3.56 25.89 34.33
C ARG A 711 -3.18 26.87 33.22
N GLY A 712 -2.75 26.37 32.06
CA GLY A 712 -2.29 27.22 30.96
C GLY A 712 -3.40 27.82 30.10
N ASP A 713 -4.57 27.19 30.02
CA ASP A 713 -5.65 27.57 29.07
C ASP A 713 -6.84 28.30 29.71
N ALA A 714 -6.79 28.53 31.03
CA ALA A 714 -7.89 29.21 31.75
C ALA A 714 -7.88 30.74 31.65
N THR A 715 -7.00 31.35 30.85
CA THR A 715 -6.91 32.79 30.65
C THR A 715 -6.96 33.15 29.18
N LEU A 716 -8.12 33.02 28.54
CA LEU A 716 -8.50 33.77 27.37
C LEU A 716 -10.02 34.08 27.43
N PRO A 717 -10.44 35.30 26.97
CA PRO A 717 -11.72 35.93 27.31
C PRO A 717 -12.96 35.25 26.75
#